data_46398a39eef0abf9646b2607775686e9
#
_entry.id   46398a39eef0abf9646b2607775686e9
#
_cell.length_a   1.000
_cell.length_b   1.000
_cell.length_c   1.000
_cell.angle_alpha   90.00
_cell.angle_beta   90.00
_cell.angle_gamma   90.00
#
_symmetry.space_group_name_H-M   'P 1'
#
loop_
_entity.id
_entity.type
_entity.pdbx_description
1 polymer ?
#
loop_
_entity_poly.entity_id
_entity_poly.type
_entity_poly.pdbx_seq_one_letter_code
_entity_poly.pdbx_strand_id
1 'polypeptide(L)'
;MRKWAVFLAFFFMLAVAAESQEIFDALRKADIQAVKALIEKSPELLEARDENGDTPLHFAALEGNVELIHYFIDKGAKLEIQDAHHKTALHLAATNDRREAVAVLLKRGAVLETRDDYDRTALILCARQEGQAATGRILIEAGAEVNAVDKFGSAALELAAWRGKAEFVDLLLEKGAKLPESGRSWGELLSLAADGGLTKLFRRLTERGQDLKAVDPSGVWLLHSAAAGGSAEIVSLLLEKGFDPARPDRFGWTPLHYAARDGRTDAARILIERGVPLDSRSVMGQTAYNVAQERGMQAAAALLAESGADKSYIRFPVLEGDYLGQTPPGDKPELFGLGIISSIWGLHSTAVFSPDGNEVYWAAMVAFPGEIYSRGGLLMMKRVNGRWTAPAWAPFSGPNGEDDVPFFSPGGKRIYFISRRLLPGETQNRSERIWCAERTPAGWSEPRPLDPTVNKHDMHWEFSLDKDNNLYFAGQAPDSLGMQDIYLARFSGGKYEKPVNLGKPINSAAGEQTPFIAPDGSYLVFERQYDLWVSFRGKDGAWSEPVKLGPEVNSPSIELCPIVTADGKFLFFLSQRDGESHAYWVRADVIEKARPGNDERKAGDLEAEKQEITQVISSVIGWAKDKNLELFYGSIANDEDYISVTPTKRIIKRFEDVKQNVPFWMSPDFKYVRHELKDLEIKFARCGEVAWFFCILDDINTYKGEPATWENTRWTGVVEKRDGKWVVVSQHFSFASDL
;
A
#
# COMPACT_ATOMS: atom_id res chain seq x y z
N MET A 1 -23.48 -57.91 7.58
CA MET A 1 -23.45 -57.24 6.27
C MET A 1 -23.06 -55.76 6.34
N ARG A 2 -23.68 -54.89 7.13
CA ARG A 2 -23.32 -53.47 7.21
C ARG A 2 -21.85 -53.16 7.59
N LYS A 3 -21.23 -53.91 8.52
CA LYS A 3 -19.81 -53.71 8.92
C LYS A 3 -18.83 -54.10 7.84
N TRP A 4 -19.13 -55.09 7.02
CA TRP A 4 -18.30 -55.49 5.89
C TRP A 4 -18.38 -54.50 4.72
N ALA A 5 -19.54 -53.89 4.49
CA ALA A 5 -19.73 -52.86 3.49
C ALA A 5 -18.94 -51.57 3.83
N VAL A 6 -18.90 -51.17 5.11
CA VAL A 6 -18.10 -50.03 5.58
C VAL A 6 -16.60 -50.34 5.49
N PHE A 7 -16.19 -51.57 5.80
CA PHE A 7 -14.78 -51.97 5.71
C PHE A 7 -14.29 -52.04 4.24
N LEU A 8 -15.12 -52.57 3.35
CA LEU A 8 -14.86 -52.57 1.91
C LEU A 8 -14.82 -51.15 1.32
N ALA A 9 -15.74 -50.29 1.72
CA ALA A 9 -15.74 -48.88 1.32
C ALA A 9 -14.51 -48.12 1.80
N PHE A 10 -14.05 -48.38 3.02
CA PHE A 10 -12.81 -47.79 3.58
C PHE A 10 -11.55 -48.26 2.83
N PHE A 11 -11.48 -49.57 2.52
CA PHE A 11 -10.37 -50.11 1.70
C PHE A 11 -10.38 -49.57 0.26
N PHE A 12 -11.58 -49.41 -0.31
CA PHE A 12 -11.72 -48.81 -1.64
C PHE A 12 -11.30 -47.34 -1.64
N MET A 13 -11.68 -46.55 -0.61
CA MET A 13 -11.22 -45.15 -0.45
C MET A 13 -9.69 -45.05 -0.28
N LEU A 14 -9.08 -45.97 0.48
CA LEU A 14 -7.62 -46.01 0.65
C LEU A 14 -6.90 -46.36 -0.66
N ALA A 15 -7.46 -47.29 -1.45
CA ALA A 15 -6.89 -47.64 -2.75
C ALA A 15 -6.98 -46.47 -3.76
N VAL A 16 -8.13 -45.80 -3.82
CA VAL A 16 -8.31 -44.61 -4.69
C VAL A 16 -7.40 -43.46 -4.25
N ALA A 17 -7.22 -43.23 -2.95
CA ALA A 17 -6.29 -42.22 -2.44
C ALA A 17 -4.83 -42.54 -2.81
N ALA A 18 -4.43 -43.81 -2.75
CA ALA A 18 -3.06 -44.21 -3.17
C ALA A 18 -2.84 -44.04 -4.69
N GLU A 19 -3.84 -44.44 -5.51
CA GLU A 19 -3.77 -44.23 -6.97
C GLU A 19 -3.81 -42.76 -7.35
N SER A 20 -4.56 -41.91 -6.59
CA SER A 20 -4.53 -40.44 -6.77
C SER A 20 -3.13 -39.87 -6.52
N GLN A 21 -2.44 -40.32 -5.48
CA GLN A 21 -1.05 -39.88 -5.24
C GLN A 21 -0.13 -40.34 -6.37
N GLU A 22 -0.28 -41.57 -6.85
CA GLU A 22 0.54 -42.15 -7.89
C GLU A 22 0.42 -41.41 -9.24
N ILE A 23 -0.78 -40.96 -9.63
CA ILE A 23 -0.96 -40.19 -10.87
C ILE A 23 -0.28 -38.83 -10.80
N PHE A 24 -0.36 -38.11 -9.66
CA PHE A 24 0.33 -36.83 -9.52
C PHE A 24 1.85 -37.01 -9.44
N ASP A 25 2.35 -38.09 -8.86
CA ASP A 25 3.77 -38.41 -8.87
C ASP A 25 4.26 -38.72 -10.29
N ALA A 26 3.49 -39.43 -11.11
CA ALA A 26 3.79 -39.68 -12.51
C ALA A 26 3.77 -38.37 -13.33
N LEU A 27 2.79 -37.51 -13.09
CA LEU A 27 2.70 -36.18 -13.71
C LEU A 27 3.92 -35.31 -13.37
N ARG A 28 4.33 -35.24 -12.10
CA ARG A 28 5.52 -34.51 -11.66
C ARG A 28 6.81 -35.02 -12.28
N LYS A 29 6.88 -36.34 -12.57
CA LYS A 29 8.01 -36.98 -13.27
C LYS A 29 7.94 -36.86 -14.81
N ALA A 30 6.87 -36.26 -15.33
CA ALA A 30 6.56 -36.19 -16.75
C ALA A 30 6.51 -37.58 -17.44
N ASP A 31 6.12 -38.64 -16.69
CA ASP A 31 5.97 -39.99 -17.22
C ASP A 31 4.61 -40.19 -17.87
N ILE A 32 4.52 -39.77 -19.15
CA ILE A 32 3.27 -39.81 -19.92
C ILE A 32 2.72 -41.24 -20.05
N GLN A 33 3.59 -42.26 -20.13
CA GLN A 33 3.15 -43.65 -20.28
C GLN A 33 2.54 -44.17 -18.99
N ALA A 34 3.16 -43.87 -17.83
CA ALA A 34 2.60 -44.21 -16.53
C ALA A 34 1.25 -43.51 -16.29
N VAL A 35 1.15 -42.22 -16.62
CA VAL A 35 -0.10 -41.46 -16.53
C VAL A 35 -1.20 -42.09 -17.36
N LYS A 36 -0.94 -42.43 -18.64
CA LYS A 36 -1.91 -43.09 -19.51
C LYS A 36 -2.34 -44.43 -18.98
N ALA A 37 -1.38 -45.25 -18.51
CA ALA A 37 -1.67 -46.58 -17.94
C ALA A 37 -2.56 -46.49 -16.68
N LEU A 38 -2.33 -45.51 -15.81
CA LEU A 38 -3.16 -45.27 -14.63
C LEU A 38 -4.58 -44.88 -15.00
N ILE A 39 -4.77 -43.97 -15.97
CA ILE A 39 -6.11 -43.55 -16.43
C ILE A 39 -6.83 -44.71 -17.15
N GLU A 40 -6.14 -45.54 -17.95
CA GLU A 40 -6.76 -46.72 -18.57
C GLU A 40 -7.22 -47.75 -17.53
N LYS A 41 -6.49 -47.87 -16.42
CA LYS A 41 -6.83 -48.77 -15.32
C LYS A 41 -7.97 -48.20 -14.47
N SER A 42 -7.94 -46.91 -14.18
CA SER A 42 -8.85 -46.23 -13.24
C SER A 42 -9.29 -44.87 -13.83
N PRO A 43 -10.31 -44.85 -14.73
CA PRO A 43 -10.76 -43.62 -15.40
C PRO A 43 -11.24 -42.51 -14.46
N GLU A 44 -11.68 -42.85 -13.25
CA GLU A 44 -12.04 -41.89 -12.18
C GLU A 44 -10.90 -40.98 -11.78
N LEU A 45 -9.65 -41.36 -12.03
CA LEU A 45 -8.48 -40.52 -11.77
C LEU A 45 -8.44 -39.24 -12.61
N LEU A 46 -9.25 -39.12 -13.67
CA LEU A 46 -9.43 -37.87 -14.42
C LEU A 46 -9.94 -36.70 -13.55
N GLU A 47 -10.70 -37.02 -12.50
CA GLU A 47 -11.25 -36.05 -11.55
C GLU A 47 -10.54 -36.12 -10.18
N ALA A 48 -9.45 -36.90 -10.06
CA ALA A 48 -8.64 -36.92 -8.85
C ALA A 48 -8.09 -35.50 -8.55
N ARG A 49 -7.95 -35.17 -7.28
CA ARG A 49 -7.47 -33.86 -6.83
C ARG A 49 -6.23 -34.01 -5.97
N ASP A 50 -5.25 -33.14 -6.18
CA ASP A 50 -4.11 -33.00 -5.28
C ASP A 50 -4.46 -32.10 -4.08
N GLU A 51 -3.46 -31.73 -3.29
CA GLU A 51 -3.60 -30.86 -2.11
C GLU A 51 -4.08 -29.44 -2.44
N ASN A 52 -3.85 -28.96 -3.66
CA ASN A 52 -4.32 -27.66 -4.18
C ASN A 52 -5.69 -27.76 -4.84
N GLY A 53 -6.29 -28.96 -4.89
CA GLY A 53 -7.53 -29.21 -5.63
C GLY A 53 -7.33 -29.35 -7.15
N ASP A 54 -6.10 -29.37 -7.63
CA ASP A 54 -5.76 -29.53 -9.05
C ASP A 54 -6.09 -30.94 -9.54
N THR A 55 -6.71 -31.01 -10.74
CA THR A 55 -6.91 -32.27 -11.46
C THR A 55 -5.73 -32.56 -12.38
N PRO A 56 -5.58 -33.79 -12.93
CA PRO A 56 -4.59 -34.08 -13.95
C PRO A 56 -4.61 -33.13 -15.14
N LEU A 57 -5.79 -32.64 -15.53
CA LEU A 57 -5.93 -31.64 -16.61
C LEU A 57 -5.35 -30.27 -16.20
N HIS A 58 -5.55 -29.85 -14.95
CA HIS A 58 -4.92 -28.65 -14.40
C HIS A 58 -3.40 -28.73 -14.48
N PHE A 59 -2.84 -29.85 -14.05
CA PHE A 59 -1.41 -30.10 -14.08
C PHE A 59 -0.85 -30.10 -15.50
N ALA A 60 -1.52 -30.80 -16.43
CA ALA A 60 -1.13 -30.81 -17.85
C ALA A 60 -1.18 -29.41 -18.49
N ALA A 61 -2.16 -28.59 -18.09
CA ALA A 61 -2.31 -27.21 -18.53
C ALA A 61 -1.22 -26.29 -17.95
N LEU A 62 -0.92 -26.44 -16.66
CA LEU A 62 0.18 -25.74 -15.97
C LEU A 62 1.53 -25.98 -16.65
N GLU A 63 1.83 -27.25 -16.96
CA GLU A 63 3.07 -27.65 -17.62
C GLU A 63 3.07 -27.38 -19.13
N GLY A 64 1.90 -27.15 -19.74
CA GLY A 64 1.74 -26.95 -21.17
C GLY A 64 1.83 -28.25 -21.97
N ASN A 65 1.57 -29.40 -21.36
CA ASN A 65 1.66 -30.70 -22.01
C ASN A 65 0.43 -30.96 -22.91
N VAL A 66 0.53 -30.55 -24.15
CA VAL A 66 -0.55 -30.65 -25.15
C VAL A 66 -0.98 -32.09 -25.39
N GLU A 67 -0.07 -33.05 -25.35
CA GLU A 67 -0.39 -34.47 -25.52
C GLU A 67 -1.31 -34.98 -24.42
N LEU A 68 -0.98 -34.68 -23.16
CA LEU A 68 -1.82 -35.07 -22.02
C LEU A 68 -3.13 -34.30 -21.99
N ILE A 69 -3.16 -33.02 -22.38
CA ILE A 69 -4.41 -32.24 -22.48
C ILE A 69 -5.36 -32.93 -23.47
N HIS A 70 -4.90 -33.25 -24.69
CA HIS A 70 -5.72 -33.98 -25.64
C HIS A 70 -6.22 -35.31 -25.09
N TYR A 71 -5.29 -36.09 -24.51
CA TYR A 71 -5.61 -37.40 -23.99
C TYR A 71 -6.68 -37.34 -22.87
N PHE A 72 -6.52 -36.45 -21.89
CA PHE A 72 -7.47 -36.30 -20.79
C PHE A 72 -8.86 -35.85 -21.27
N ILE A 73 -8.91 -34.90 -22.19
CA ILE A 73 -10.19 -34.43 -22.76
C ILE A 73 -10.86 -35.54 -23.59
N ASP A 74 -10.09 -36.29 -24.39
CA ASP A 74 -10.61 -37.42 -25.17
C ASP A 74 -11.12 -38.55 -24.28
N LYS A 75 -10.60 -38.71 -23.08
CA LYS A 75 -11.07 -39.62 -22.02
C LYS A 75 -12.22 -39.08 -21.20
N GLY A 76 -12.65 -37.85 -21.45
CA GLY A 76 -13.82 -37.25 -20.78
C GLY A 76 -13.53 -36.33 -19.61
N ALA A 77 -12.30 -35.86 -19.44
CA ALA A 77 -11.99 -34.84 -18.42
C ALA A 77 -12.83 -33.58 -18.66
N LYS A 78 -13.39 -33.04 -17.58
CA LYS A 78 -14.21 -31.82 -17.62
C LYS A 78 -13.32 -30.58 -17.64
N LEU A 79 -13.54 -29.68 -18.58
CA LEU A 79 -12.74 -28.46 -18.77
C LEU A 79 -12.94 -27.43 -17.65
N GLU A 80 -14.15 -27.38 -17.06
CA GLU A 80 -14.55 -26.32 -16.14
C GLU A 80 -14.45 -26.72 -14.66
N ILE A 81 -13.77 -27.82 -14.36
CA ILE A 81 -13.43 -28.12 -12.96
C ILE A 81 -12.52 -27.01 -12.44
N GLN A 82 -12.81 -26.52 -11.27
CA GLN A 82 -12.04 -25.49 -10.58
C GLN A 82 -11.20 -26.12 -9.45
N ASP A 83 -9.96 -25.64 -9.27
CA ASP A 83 -9.09 -25.95 -8.14
C ASP A 83 -9.58 -25.32 -6.82
N ALA A 84 -8.80 -25.38 -5.76
CA ALA A 84 -9.11 -24.76 -4.47
C ALA A 84 -9.16 -23.22 -4.51
N HIS A 85 -8.63 -22.60 -5.58
CA HIS A 85 -8.64 -21.16 -5.84
C HIS A 85 -9.62 -20.76 -6.95
N HIS A 86 -10.59 -21.59 -7.24
CA HIS A 86 -11.56 -21.44 -8.33
C HIS A 86 -10.96 -21.27 -9.72
N LYS A 87 -9.70 -21.69 -9.94
CA LYS A 87 -9.05 -21.65 -11.25
C LYS A 87 -9.37 -22.89 -12.06
N THR A 88 -9.58 -22.73 -13.35
CA THR A 88 -9.67 -23.83 -14.32
C THR A 88 -8.33 -24.11 -14.98
N ALA A 89 -8.23 -25.19 -15.73
CA ALA A 89 -7.06 -25.51 -16.54
C ALA A 89 -6.66 -24.35 -17.48
N LEU A 90 -7.64 -23.62 -18.04
CA LEU A 90 -7.39 -22.43 -18.87
C LEU A 90 -6.69 -21.31 -18.09
N HIS A 91 -7.08 -21.07 -16.84
CA HIS A 91 -6.42 -20.09 -15.98
C HIS A 91 -4.95 -20.44 -15.74
N LEU A 92 -4.65 -21.70 -15.44
CA LEU A 92 -3.29 -22.15 -15.19
C LEU A 92 -2.42 -22.09 -16.45
N ALA A 93 -2.93 -22.53 -17.61
CA ALA A 93 -2.24 -22.42 -18.89
C ALA A 93 -1.95 -20.95 -19.24
N ALA A 94 -2.94 -20.06 -19.04
CA ALA A 94 -2.80 -18.63 -19.31
C ALA A 94 -1.81 -17.94 -18.35
N THR A 95 -1.85 -18.28 -17.06
CA THR A 95 -0.93 -17.74 -16.05
C THR A 95 0.53 -18.10 -16.37
N ASN A 96 0.79 -19.26 -16.95
CA ASN A 96 2.13 -19.79 -17.18
C ASN A 96 2.61 -19.68 -18.64
N ASP A 97 1.99 -18.82 -19.45
CA ASP A 97 2.30 -18.59 -20.89
C ASP A 97 2.33 -19.88 -21.74
N ARG A 98 1.46 -20.83 -21.46
CA ARG A 98 1.37 -22.10 -22.21
C ARG A 98 0.49 -21.94 -23.45
N ARG A 99 0.99 -21.24 -24.46
CA ARG A 99 0.23 -20.77 -25.65
C ARG A 99 -0.50 -21.90 -26.37
N GLU A 100 0.19 -23.00 -26.64
CA GLU A 100 -0.37 -24.15 -27.32
C GLU A 100 -1.44 -24.84 -26.48
N ALA A 101 -1.24 -24.92 -25.14
CA ALA A 101 -2.22 -25.45 -24.21
C ALA A 101 -3.48 -24.55 -24.18
N VAL A 102 -3.32 -23.23 -24.09
CA VAL A 102 -4.44 -22.27 -24.18
C VAL A 102 -5.22 -22.46 -25.48
N ALA A 103 -4.52 -22.51 -26.60
CA ALA A 103 -5.18 -22.70 -27.93
C ALA A 103 -5.96 -24.03 -28.01
N VAL A 104 -5.40 -25.11 -27.47
CA VAL A 104 -6.07 -26.42 -27.42
C VAL A 104 -7.28 -26.40 -26.53
N LEU A 105 -7.16 -25.89 -25.31
CA LEU A 105 -8.27 -25.80 -24.34
C LEU A 105 -9.43 -25.00 -24.92
N LEU A 106 -9.16 -23.85 -25.54
CA LEU A 106 -10.17 -23.02 -26.21
C LEU A 106 -10.84 -23.76 -27.40
N LYS A 107 -10.05 -24.41 -28.23
CA LYS A 107 -10.56 -25.22 -29.36
C LYS A 107 -11.44 -26.37 -28.87
N ARG A 108 -11.20 -26.88 -27.68
CA ARG A 108 -11.98 -27.94 -27.05
C ARG A 108 -13.18 -27.41 -26.25
N GLY A 109 -13.41 -26.09 -26.21
CA GLY A 109 -14.60 -25.47 -25.64
C GLY A 109 -14.46 -24.98 -24.21
N ALA A 110 -13.22 -24.73 -23.72
CA ALA A 110 -13.02 -24.09 -22.43
C ALA A 110 -13.66 -22.69 -22.38
N VAL A 111 -14.32 -22.36 -21.27
CA VAL A 111 -15.04 -21.10 -21.07
C VAL A 111 -14.05 -19.98 -20.75
N LEU A 112 -14.10 -18.90 -21.56
CA LEU A 112 -13.19 -17.75 -21.44
C LEU A 112 -13.41 -16.94 -20.18
N GLU A 113 -14.67 -16.79 -19.74
CA GLU A 113 -15.07 -15.83 -18.70
C GLU A 113 -15.27 -16.49 -17.34
N THR A 114 -14.82 -17.72 -17.15
CA THR A 114 -14.75 -18.35 -15.82
C THR A 114 -13.88 -17.48 -14.91
N ARG A 115 -14.26 -17.35 -13.63
CA ARG A 115 -13.61 -16.45 -12.68
C ARG A 115 -13.01 -17.22 -11.53
N ASP A 116 -11.81 -16.78 -11.10
CA ASP A 116 -11.14 -17.29 -9.90
C ASP A 116 -11.64 -16.60 -8.61
N ASP A 117 -11.05 -16.89 -7.44
CA ASP A 117 -11.36 -16.30 -6.11
C ASP A 117 -11.30 -14.77 -6.06
N TYR A 118 -10.60 -14.18 -7.03
CA TYR A 118 -10.43 -12.73 -7.14
C TYR A 118 -11.21 -12.15 -8.32
N ASP A 119 -12.24 -12.85 -8.82
CA ASP A 119 -13.03 -12.49 -10.00
C ASP A 119 -12.19 -12.30 -11.28
N ARG A 120 -11.02 -12.91 -11.37
CA ARG A 120 -10.10 -12.76 -12.50
C ARG A 120 -10.40 -13.81 -13.58
N THR A 121 -10.47 -13.33 -14.81
CA THR A 121 -10.48 -14.19 -16.00
C THR A 121 -9.08 -14.60 -16.43
N ALA A 122 -8.96 -15.57 -17.31
CA ALA A 122 -7.68 -15.97 -17.89
C ALA A 122 -6.90 -14.79 -18.52
N LEU A 123 -7.61 -13.82 -19.13
CA LEU A 123 -7.02 -12.62 -19.73
C LEU A 123 -6.43 -11.67 -18.65
N ILE A 124 -7.15 -11.48 -17.55
CA ILE A 124 -6.66 -10.68 -16.41
C ILE A 124 -5.41 -11.31 -15.81
N LEU A 125 -5.38 -12.64 -15.66
CA LEU A 125 -4.20 -13.35 -15.17
C LEU A 125 -2.99 -13.19 -16.10
N CYS A 126 -3.19 -13.26 -17.43
CA CYS A 126 -2.16 -12.95 -18.41
C CYS A 126 -1.56 -11.54 -18.20
N ALA A 127 -2.39 -10.56 -17.88
CA ALA A 127 -1.94 -9.18 -17.70
C ALA A 127 -1.02 -9.03 -16.48
N ARG A 128 -1.15 -9.86 -15.45
CA ARG A 128 -0.35 -9.81 -14.22
C ARG A 128 1.04 -10.44 -14.33
N GLN A 129 1.26 -11.37 -15.24
CA GLN A 129 2.52 -12.13 -15.36
C GLN A 129 3.43 -11.58 -16.46
N GLU A 130 4.73 -11.78 -16.40
CA GLU A 130 5.68 -11.27 -17.38
C GLU A 130 5.56 -12.00 -18.73
N GLY A 131 5.74 -11.28 -19.84
CA GLY A 131 5.97 -11.84 -21.17
C GLY A 131 4.77 -12.42 -21.91
N GLN A 132 3.51 -12.17 -21.49
CA GLN A 132 2.35 -12.93 -22.00
C GLN A 132 1.48 -12.24 -23.07
N ALA A 133 2.00 -11.28 -23.82
CA ALA A 133 1.24 -10.63 -24.88
C ALA A 133 0.73 -11.61 -25.96
N ALA A 134 1.49 -12.64 -26.28
CA ALA A 134 1.10 -13.65 -27.28
C ALA A 134 -0.04 -14.55 -26.78
N THR A 135 -0.01 -14.99 -25.53
CA THR A 135 -1.12 -15.73 -24.89
C THR A 135 -2.36 -14.86 -24.77
N GLY A 136 -2.20 -13.59 -24.33
CA GLY A 136 -3.29 -12.62 -24.30
C GLY A 136 -3.94 -12.43 -25.67
N ARG A 137 -3.16 -12.41 -26.76
CA ARG A 137 -3.66 -12.35 -28.13
C ARG A 137 -4.57 -13.54 -28.46
N ILE A 138 -4.14 -14.76 -28.12
CA ILE A 138 -4.94 -15.97 -28.35
C ILE A 138 -6.29 -15.89 -27.63
N LEU A 139 -6.29 -15.46 -26.36
CA LEU A 139 -7.52 -15.30 -25.59
C LEU A 139 -8.45 -14.24 -26.19
N ILE A 140 -7.91 -13.09 -26.59
CA ILE A 140 -8.69 -11.99 -27.19
C ILE A 140 -9.24 -12.39 -28.55
N GLU A 141 -8.46 -13.08 -29.38
CA GLU A 141 -8.89 -13.58 -30.68
C GLU A 141 -9.97 -14.66 -30.56
N ALA A 142 -9.97 -15.40 -29.45
CA ALA A 142 -11.04 -16.35 -29.11
C ALA A 142 -12.30 -15.67 -28.54
N GLY A 143 -12.27 -14.34 -28.29
CA GLY A 143 -13.43 -13.56 -27.89
C GLY A 143 -13.45 -13.20 -26.39
N ALA A 144 -12.31 -13.26 -25.69
CA ALA A 144 -12.25 -12.85 -24.28
C ALA A 144 -12.68 -11.38 -24.09
N GLU A 145 -13.43 -11.12 -23.02
CA GLU A 145 -13.90 -9.78 -22.67
C GLU A 145 -12.74 -8.90 -22.21
N VAL A 146 -12.27 -8.00 -23.10
CA VAL A 146 -11.10 -7.14 -22.89
C VAL A 146 -11.27 -6.21 -21.68
N ASN A 147 -12.51 -5.84 -21.36
CA ASN A 147 -12.86 -4.90 -20.29
C ASN A 147 -13.43 -5.58 -19.04
N ALA A 148 -13.28 -6.90 -18.90
CA ALA A 148 -13.58 -7.59 -17.66
C ALA A 148 -12.70 -7.04 -16.53
N VAL A 149 -13.30 -6.89 -15.34
CA VAL A 149 -12.59 -6.41 -14.16
C VAL A 149 -12.53 -7.48 -13.08
N ASP A 150 -11.47 -7.45 -12.28
CA ASP A 150 -11.34 -8.26 -11.07
C ASP A 150 -12.12 -7.66 -9.90
N LYS A 151 -12.09 -8.32 -8.74
CA LYS A 151 -12.79 -7.85 -7.53
C LYS A 151 -12.31 -6.51 -6.98
N PHE A 152 -11.16 -6.02 -7.46
CA PHE A 152 -10.62 -4.70 -7.11
C PHE A 152 -10.99 -3.63 -8.14
N GLY A 153 -11.73 -4.01 -9.19
CA GLY A 153 -12.11 -3.13 -10.29
C GLY A 153 -11.02 -2.92 -11.34
N SER A 154 -9.93 -3.70 -11.29
CA SER A 154 -8.82 -3.59 -12.24
C SER A 154 -9.08 -4.44 -13.48
N ALA A 155 -8.99 -3.84 -14.67
CA ALA A 155 -9.01 -4.56 -15.94
C ALA A 155 -7.60 -4.98 -16.39
N ALA A 156 -7.53 -5.79 -17.44
CA ALA A 156 -6.27 -6.25 -18.01
C ALA A 156 -5.33 -5.09 -18.42
N LEU A 157 -5.90 -3.95 -18.87
CA LEU A 157 -5.11 -2.78 -19.29
C LEU A 157 -4.32 -2.16 -18.15
N GLU A 158 -4.96 -1.91 -16.99
CA GLU A 158 -4.31 -1.32 -15.82
C GLU A 158 -3.22 -2.25 -15.29
N LEU A 159 -3.48 -3.55 -15.23
CA LEU A 159 -2.51 -4.54 -14.76
C LEU A 159 -1.32 -4.69 -15.70
N ALA A 160 -1.56 -4.67 -17.02
CA ALA A 160 -0.49 -4.70 -18.03
C ALA A 160 0.35 -3.41 -18.00
N ALA A 161 -0.29 -2.25 -17.79
CA ALA A 161 0.39 -0.96 -17.66
C ALA A 161 1.24 -0.92 -16.36
N TRP A 162 0.71 -1.38 -15.25
CA TRP A 162 1.45 -1.49 -13.99
C TRP A 162 2.71 -2.35 -14.09
N ARG A 163 2.68 -3.37 -14.97
CA ARG A 163 3.84 -4.23 -15.25
C ARG A 163 4.74 -3.69 -16.37
N GLY A 164 4.46 -2.54 -16.95
CA GLY A 164 5.24 -1.96 -18.04
C GLY A 164 5.21 -2.76 -19.35
N LYS A 165 4.16 -3.56 -19.61
CA LYS A 165 4.06 -4.49 -20.74
C LYS A 165 3.61 -3.81 -22.03
N ALA A 166 4.50 -3.06 -22.67
CA ALA A 166 4.18 -2.23 -23.83
C ALA A 166 3.41 -2.99 -24.94
N GLU A 167 3.89 -4.16 -25.36
CA GLU A 167 3.23 -4.95 -26.42
C GLU A 167 1.82 -5.40 -26.03
N PHE A 168 1.62 -5.76 -24.75
CA PHE A 168 0.31 -6.21 -24.31
C PHE A 168 -0.65 -5.03 -24.11
N VAL A 169 -0.17 -3.92 -23.58
CA VAL A 169 -0.92 -2.66 -23.50
C VAL A 169 -1.37 -2.22 -24.89
N ASP A 170 -0.47 -2.23 -25.87
CA ASP A 170 -0.78 -1.90 -27.27
C ASP A 170 -1.85 -2.80 -27.85
N LEU A 171 -1.73 -4.11 -27.64
CA LEU A 171 -2.71 -5.09 -28.06
C LEU A 171 -4.10 -4.83 -27.44
N LEU A 172 -4.15 -4.61 -26.13
CA LEU A 172 -5.41 -4.32 -25.43
C LEU A 172 -6.07 -3.03 -25.95
N LEU A 173 -5.28 -1.99 -26.19
CA LEU A 173 -5.77 -0.73 -26.77
C LEU A 173 -6.29 -0.92 -28.22
N GLU A 174 -5.62 -1.73 -29.04
CA GLU A 174 -6.07 -2.08 -30.40
C GLU A 174 -7.37 -2.87 -30.39
N LYS A 175 -7.60 -3.68 -29.36
CA LYS A 175 -8.78 -4.53 -29.19
C LYS A 175 -9.90 -3.89 -28.38
N GLY A 176 -9.81 -2.59 -28.12
CA GLY A 176 -10.90 -1.80 -27.55
C GLY A 176 -10.92 -1.74 -26.02
N ALA A 177 -9.77 -1.88 -25.37
CA ALA A 177 -9.68 -1.59 -23.95
C ALA A 177 -10.12 -0.15 -23.67
N LYS A 178 -11.02 0.01 -22.68
CA LYS A 178 -11.56 1.30 -22.28
C LYS A 178 -10.52 2.06 -21.44
N LEU A 179 -10.42 3.36 -21.70
CA LEU A 179 -9.61 4.26 -20.90
C LEU A 179 -10.51 5.03 -19.93
N PRO A 180 -10.12 5.24 -18.68
CA PRO A 180 -10.85 6.11 -17.78
C PRO A 180 -10.93 7.52 -18.35
N GLU A 181 -12.06 8.20 -18.13
CA GLU A 181 -12.30 9.52 -18.74
C GLU A 181 -11.66 10.66 -17.92
N SER A 182 -11.56 10.51 -16.63
CA SER A 182 -10.99 11.50 -15.71
C SER A 182 -10.82 10.92 -14.29
N GLY A 183 -10.30 11.71 -13.38
CA GLY A 183 -10.21 11.37 -11.98
C GLY A 183 -8.96 10.55 -11.63
N ARG A 184 -9.00 9.91 -10.45
CA ARG A 184 -7.86 9.21 -9.87
C ARG A 184 -7.33 8.10 -10.80
N SER A 185 -8.18 7.24 -11.31
CA SER A 185 -7.79 6.13 -12.20
C SER A 185 -7.12 6.60 -13.49
N TRP A 186 -7.54 7.76 -14.03
CA TRP A 186 -6.88 8.36 -15.20
C TRP A 186 -5.47 8.83 -14.86
N GLY A 187 -5.29 9.52 -13.73
CA GLY A 187 -3.99 10.00 -13.25
C GLY A 187 -3.02 8.86 -12.94
N GLU A 188 -3.52 7.82 -12.29
CA GLU A 188 -2.73 6.60 -12.00
C GLU A 188 -2.26 5.92 -13.30
N LEU A 189 -3.15 5.76 -14.27
CA LEU A 189 -2.80 5.13 -15.56
C LEU A 189 -1.84 6.00 -16.38
N LEU A 190 -1.96 7.34 -16.28
CA LEU A 190 -1.03 8.28 -16.91
C LEU A 190 0.37 8.17 -16.29
N SER A 191 0.46 8.07 -14.97
CA SER A 191 1.70 7.84 -14.24
C SER A 191 2.37 6.54 -14.65
N LEU A 192 1.62 5.45 -14.65
CA LEU A 192 2.10 4.14 -15.08
C LEU A 192 2.59 4.15 -16.53
N ALA A 193 1.88 4.87 -17.42
CA ALA A 193 2.28 5.01 -18.81
C ALA A 193 3.60 5.80 -18.95
N ALA A 194 3.81 6.81 -18.12
CA ALA A 194 5.04 7.59 -18.10
C ALA A 194 6.21 6.76 -17.57
N ASP A 195 6.04 6.12 -16.42
CA ASP A 195 7.05 5.29 -15.75
C ASP A 195 7.44 4.05 -16.56
N GLY A 196 6.45 3.37 -17.15
CA GLY A 196 6.66 2.22 -18.03
C GLY A 196 7.13 2.57 -19.44
N GLY A 197 7.27 3.86 -19.80
CA GLY A 197 7.60 4.29 -21.16
C GLY A 197 6.54 3.90 -22.21
N LEU A 198 5.28 3.72 -21.79
CA LEU A 198 4.17 3.22 -22.62
C LEU A 198 3.62 4.34 -23.51
N THR A 199 4.38 4.69 -24.53
CA THR A 199 4.16 5.88 -25.37
C THR A 199 2.78 5.95 -26.02
N LYS A 200 2.27 4.84 -26.57
CA LYS A 200 0.93 4.82 -27.19
C LYS A 200 -0.18 5.05 -26.18
N LEU A 201 -0.08 4.42 -24.99
CA LEU A 201 -1.04 4.61 -23.90
C LEU A 201 -1.01 6.06 -23.43
N PHE A 202 0.19 6.60 -23.16
CA PHE A 202 0.37 7.97 -22.71
C PHE A 202 -0.24 8.97 -23.70
N ARG A 203 0.04 8.78 -25.00
CA ARG A 203 -0.52 9.62 -26.08
C ARG A 203 -2.05 9.56 -26.08
N ARG A 204 -2.65 8.36 -26.06
CA ARG A 204 -4.11 8.19 -26.04
C ARG A 204 -4.77 8.82 -24.82
N LEU A 205 -4.13 8.76 -23.65
CA LEU A 205 -4.61 9.42 -22.43
C LEU A 205 -4.58 10.95 -22.58
N THR A 206 -3.55 11.49 -23.25
CA THR A 206 -3.33 12.94 -23.39
C THR A 206 -4.05 13.57 -24.59
N GLU A 207 -4.45 12.80 -25.62
CA GLU A 207 -5.21 13.27 -26.79
C GLU A 207 -6.58 13.86 -26.45
N ARG A 208 -7.14 13.51 -25.29
CA ARG A 208 -8.43 14.01 -24.81
C ARG A 208 -8.41 15.45 -24.29
N GLY A 209 -7.25 16.12 -24.33
CA GLY A 209 -7.10 17.53 -24.01
C GLY A 209 -7.22 17.88 -22.52
N GLN A 210 -7.07 16.89 -21.65
CA GLN A 210 -7.04 17.12 -20.19
C GLN A 210 -5.77 17.87 -19.78
N ASP A 211 -5.90 18.71 -18.78
CA ASP A 211 -4.79 19.48 -18.26
C ASP A 211 -3.85 18.60 -17.42
N LEU A 212 -2.68 18.28 -17.96
CA LEU A 212 -1.66 17.48 -17.27
C LEU A 212 -1.15 18.15 -15.99
N LYS A 213 -1.21 19.48 -15.90
CA LYS A 213 -0.82 20.23 -14.70
C LYS A 213 -1.87 20.14 -13.60
N ALA A 214 -3.14 19.84 -13.94
CA ALA A 214 -4.15 19.54 -12.93
C ALA A 214 -3.93 18.18 -12.25
N VAL A 215 -3.27 17.24 -12.95
CA VAL A 215 -2.92 15.92 -12.39
C VAL A 215 -1.61 15.96 -11.61
N ASP A 216 -0.67 16.74 -12.08
CA ASP A 216 0.60 17.03 -11.41
C ASP A 216 0.75 18.54 -11.19
N PRO A 217 0.03 19.13 -10.20
CA PRO A 217 0.10 20.55 -9.91
C PRO A 217 1.50 21.01 -9.52
N SER A 218 2.32 20.10 -8.97
CA SER A 218 3.72 20.35 -8.64
C SER A 218 4.60 20.45 -9.88
N GLY A 219 4.22 19.79 -10.98
CA GLY A 219 5.02 19.60 -12.19
C GLY A 219 6.27 18.75 -11.95
N VAL A 220 6.29 17.98 -10.87
CA VAL A 220 7.48 17.23 -10.42
C VAL A 220 7.44 15.77 -10.87
N TRP A 221 6.38 15.04 -10.53
CA TRP A 221 6.45 13.59 -10.65
C TRP A 221 6.29 13.08 -12.09
N LEU A 222 5.47 13.70 -12.93
CA LEU A 222 5.15 13.16 -14.26
C LEU A 222 6.37 13.17 -15.20
N LEU A 223 7.17 14.25 -15.19
CA LEU A 223 8.39 14.33 -16.00
C LEU A 223 9.51 13.45 -15.42
N HIS A 224 9.57 13.28 -14.10
CA HIS A 224 10.53 12.39 -13.44
C HIS A 224 10.24 10.93 -13.79
N SER A 225 8.97 10.50 -13.70
CA SER A 225 8.53 9.16 -14.13
C SER A 225 8.81 8.91 -15.62
N ALA A 226 8.52 9.89 -16.48
CA ALA A 226 8.82 9.77 -17.91
C ALA A 226 10.32 9.62 -18.19
N ALA A 227 11.14 10.32 -17.43
CA ALA A 227 12.61 10.21 -17.53
C ALA A 227 13.09 8.83 -17.04
N ALA A 228 12.53 8.31 -15.96
CA ALA A 228 12.77 6.95 -15.46
C ALA A 228 12.31 5.87 -16.45
N GLY A 229 11.14 6.04 -17.06
CA GLY A 229 10.61 5.15 -18.10
C GLY A 229 11.43 5.15 -19.39
N GLY A 230 12.13 6.25 -19.67
CA GLY A 230 13.10 6.35 -20.77
C GLY A 230 12.52 6.67 -22.14
N SER A 231 11.20 6.92 -22.26
CA SER A 231 10.60 7.30 -23.54
C SER A 231 10.92 8.74 -23.90
N ALA A 232 11.82 8.93 -24.86
CA ALA A 232 12.18 10.25 -25.42
C ALA A 232 10.93 11.02 -25.90
N GLU A 233 9.95 10.30 -26.47
CA GLU A 233 8.72 10.91 -26.97
C GLU A 233 7.84 11.45 -25.82
N ILE A 234 7.65 10.71 -24.72
CA ILE A 234 6.87 11.17 -23.56
C ILE A 234 7.58 12.36 -22.91
N VAL A 235 8.90 12.27 -22.72
CA VAL A 235 9.72 13.38 -22.20
C VAL A 235 9.55 14.63 -23.08
N SER A 236 9.68 14.50 -24.39
CA SER A 236 9.53 15.62 -25.33
C SER A 236 8.11 16.23 -25.26
N LEU A 237 7.09 15.41 -25.21
CA LEU A 237 5.68 15.86 -25.12
C LEU A 237 5.44 16.66 -23.81
N LEU A 238 5.96 16.19 -22.69
CA LEU A 238 5.83 16.91 -21.41
C LEU A 238 6.58 18.25 -21.43
N LEU A 239 7.79 18.28 -22.02
CA LEU A 239 8.55 19.52 -22.19
C LEU A 239 7.81 20.52 -23.08
N GLU A 240 7.16 20.07 -24.16
CA GLU A 240 6.31 20.90 -25.03
C GLU A 240 5.07 21.43 -24.30
N LYS A 241 4.55 20.68 -23.32
CA LYS A 241 3.46 21.11 -22.44
C LYS A 241 3.93 22.05 -21.31
N GLY A 242 5.21 22.41 -21.27
CA GLY A 242 5.79 23.39 -20.34
C GLY A 242 6.11 22.83 -18.96
N PHE A 243 6.38 21.53 -18.84
CA PHE A 243 7.02 20.99 -17.63
C PHE A 243 8.47 21.44 -17.56
N ASP A 244 8.91 21.82 -16.36
CA ASP A 244 10.26 22.31 -16.13
C ASP A 244 11.26 21.15 -16.02
N PRO A 245 12.19 20.98 -16.98
CA PRO A 245 13.12 19.86 -16.96
C PRO A 245 14.21 19.96 -15.87
N ALA A 246 14.39 21.13 -15.26
CA ALA A 246 15.37 21.34 -14.20
C ALA A 246 14.76 21.27 -12.79
N ARG A 247 13.44 21.14 -12.68
CA ARG A 247 12.75 21.15 -11.38
C ARG A 247 13.15 19.93 -10.57
N PRO A 248 13.70 20.11 -9.36
CA PRO A 248 14.02 18.99 -8.49
C PRO A 248 12.76 18.52 -7.72
N ASP A 249 12.73 17.24 -7.37
CA ASP A 249 11.83 16.70 -6.37
C ASP A 249 12.29 17.05 -4.94
N ARG A 250 11.60 16.55 -3.93
CA ARG A 250 11.93 16.74 -2.51
C ARG A 250 13.32 16.19 -2.10
N PHE A 251 13.86 15.25 -2.88
CA PHE A 251 15.21 14.71 -2.68
C PHE A 251 16.30 15.49 -3.44
N GLY A 252 15.92 16.57 -4.12
CA GLY A 252 16.82 17.33 -4.99
C GLY A 252 17.10 16.64 -6.33
N TRP A 253 16.36 15.56 -6.64
CA TRP A 253 16.55 14.85 -7.90
C TRP A 253 15.78 15.53 -9.03
N THR A 254 16.47 15.82 -10.11
CA THR A 254 15.87 16.29 -11.36
C THR A 254 15.49 15.10 -12.25
N PRO A 255 14.66 15.28 -13.30
CA PRO A 255 14.42 14.23 -14.29
C PRO A 255 15.69 13.59 -14.85
N LEU A 256 16.78 14.38 -14.97
CA LEU A 256 18.07 13.85 -15.43
C LEU A 256 18.71 12.85 -14.46
N HIS A 257 18.53 13.03 -13.14
CA HIS A 257 18.95 12.04 -12.14
C HIS A 257 18.21 10.70 -12.32
N TYR A 258 16.90 10.75 -12.57
CA TYR A 258 16.09 9.56 -12.81
C TYR A 258 16.49 8.83 -14.10
N ALA A 259 16.66 9.56 -15.19
CA ALA A 259 17.17 8.99 -16.44
C ALA A 259 18.56 8.35 -16.27
N ALA A 260 19.43 9.00 -15.51
CA ALA A 260 20.78 8.51 -15.21
C ALA A 260 20.76 7.25 -14.34
N ARG A 261 19.90 7.22 -13.33
CA ARG A 261 19.68 6.08 -12.43
C ARG A 261 19.35 4.80 -13.19
N ASP A 262 18.42 4.90 -14.14
CA ASP A 262 17.87 3.77 -14.85
C ASP A 262 18.53 3.53 -16.22
N GLY A 263 19.64 4.27 -16.50
CA GLY A 263 20.42 4.13 -17.71
C GLY A 263 19.67 4.55 -18.99
N ARG A 264 18.69 5.45 -18.87
CA ARG A 264 17.81 5.89 -19.96
C ARG A 264 18.48 6.96 -20.84
N THR A 265 19.38 6.54 -21.68
CA THR A 265 20.21 7.45 -22.49
C THR A 265 19.41 8.34 -23.43
N ASP A 266 18.30 7.85 -24.02
CA ASP A 266 17.48 8.63 -24.94
C ASP A 266 16.75 9.77 -24.22
N ALA A 267 16.13 9.46 -23.06
CA ALA A 267 15.51 10.46 -22.21
C ALA A 267 16.55 11.48 -21.69
N ALA A 268 17.72 11.00 -21.23
CA ALA A 268 18.82 11.86 -20.78
C ALA A 268 19.28 12.80 -21.90
N ARG A 269 19.43 12.32 -23.12
CA ARG A 269 19.83 13.13 -24.28
C ARG A 269 18.85 14.28 -24.53
N ILE A 270 17.54 14.01 -24.55
CA ILE A 270 16.52 15.05 -24.73
C ILE A 270 16.60 16.10 -23.62
N LEU A 271 16.75 15.66 -22.36
CA LEU A 271 16.88 16.58 -21.23
C LEU A 271 18.13 17.47 -21.36
N ILE A 272 19.29 16.90 -21.75
CA ILE A 272 20.54 17.62 -21.98
C ILE A 272 20.38 18.61 -23.13
N GLU A 273 19.78 18.23 -24.25
CA GLU A 273 19.52 19.12 -25.40
C GLU A 273 18.60 20.28 -25.05
N ARG A 274 17.74 20.14 -24.04
CA ARG A 274 16.89 21.22 -23.50
C ARG A 274 17.60 22.09 -22.45
N GLY A 275 18.88 21.87 -22.22
CA GLY A 275 19.73 22.72 -21.38
C GLY A 275 19.58 22.51 -19.89
N VAL A 276 19.20 21.30 -19.46
CA VAL A 276 19.15 20.95 -18.02
C VAL A 276 20.53 21.10 -17.39
N PRO A 277 20.66 21.74 -16.21
CA PRO A 277 21.94 21.83 -15.52
C PRO A 277 22.46 20.42 -15.17
N LEU A 278 23.61 20.04 -15.75
CA LEU A 278 24.21 18.71 -15.58
C LEU A 278 24.70 18.47 -14.16
N ASP A 279 25.05 19.54 -13.44
CA ASP A 279 25.62 19.48 -12.10
C ASP A 279 24.63 19.81 -11.00
N SER A 280 23.33 19.73 -11.30
CA SER A 280 22.28 19.74 -10.28
C SER A 280 22.55 18.66 -9.24
N ARG A 281 22.37 19.01 -7.97
CA ARG A 281 22.75 18.13 -6.86
C ARG A 281 21.55 17.70 -6.05
N SER A 282 21.50 16.41 -5.73
CA SER A 282 20.56 15.86 -4.75
C SER A 282 20.85 16.41 -3.34
N VAL A 283 19.95 16.15 -2.39
CA VAL A 283 20.19 16.45 -0.96
C VAL A 283 21.43 15.74 -0.40
N MET A 284 21.86 14.65 -1.04
CA MET A 284 23.10 13.93 -0.76
C MET A 284 24.31 14.51 -1.51
N GLY A 285 24.11 15.57 -2.28
CA GLY A 285 25.14 16.20 -3.07
C GLY A 285 25.52 15.46 -4.37
N GLN A 286 24.83 14.38 -4.73
CA GLN A 286 25.08 13.59 -5.93
C GLN A 286 24.60 14.34 -7.19
N THR A 287 25.39 14.29 -8.26
CA THR A 287 24.96 14.67 -9.61
C THR A 287 24.36 13.47 -10.33
N ALA A 288 23.67 13.70 -11.44
CA ALA A 288 23.19 12.62 -12.31
C ALA A 288 24.33 11.69 -12.77
N TYR A 289 25.54 12.26 -13.00
CA TYR A 289 26.74 11.47 -13.31
C TYR A 289 27.13 10.52 -12.17
N ASN A 290 27.15 11.02 -10.93
CA ASN A 290 27.49 10.19 -9.77
C ASN A 290 26.48 9.03 -9.62
N VAL A 291 25.20 9.34 -9.78
CA VAL A 291 24.11 8.33 -9.72
C VAL A 291 24.30 7.24 -10.79
N ALA A 292 24.58 7.63 -12.05
CA ALA A 292 24.83 6.67 -13.12
C ALA A 292 26.03 5.76 -12.82
N GLN A 293 27.11 6.33 -12.27
CA GLN A 293 28.32 5.58 -11.89
C GLN A 293 28.05 4.57 -10.77
N GLU A 294 27.40 4.99 -9.71
CA GLU A 294 27.05 4.14 -8.56
C GLU A 294 26.14 2.98 -8.96
N ARG A 295 25.28 3.20 -9.95
CA ARG A 295 24.34 2.21 -10.50
C ARG A 295 24.94 1.34 -11.60
N GLY A 296 26.20 1.60 -12.01
CA GLY A 296 26.82 0.89 -13.10
C GLY A 296 26.23 1.17 -14.48
N MET A 297 25.47 2.28 -14.63
CA MET A 297 24.85 2.68 -15.90
C MET A 297 25.88 3.37 -16.81
N GLN A 298 26.79 2.56 -17.34
CA GLN A 298 27.97 3.05 -18.05
C GLN A 298 27.65 3.93 -19.26
N ALA A 299 26.62 3.59 -20.03
CA ALA A 299 26.22 4.36 -21.20
C ALA A 299 25.68 5.76 -20.82
N ALA A 300 24.88 5.85 -19.75
CA ALA A 300 24.37 7.12 -19.23
C ALA A 300 25.50 7.95 -18.62
N ALA A 301 26.42 7.35 -17.86
CA ALA A 301 27.58 8.01 -17.32
C ALA A 301 28.51 8.55 -18.42
N ALA A 302 28.74 7.77 -19.47
CA ALA A 302 29.50 8.23 -20.63
C ALA A 302 28.85 9.41 -21.32
N LEU A 303 27.55 9.35 -21.61
CA LEU A 303 26.79 10.47 -22.20
C LEU A 303 26.90 11.74 -21.36
N LEU A 304 26.71 11.64 -20.02
CA LEU A 304 26.80 12.79 -19.11
C LEU A 304 28.22 13.37 -19.08
N ALA A 305 29.26 12.50 -19.05
CA ALA A 305 30.64 12.90 -19.07
C ALA A 305 31.04 13.62 -20.40
N GLU A 306 30.57 13.09 -21.53
CA GLU A 306 30.77 13.71 -22.85
C GLU A 306 30.05 15.05 -22.99
N SER A 307 28.90 15.19 -22.30
CA SER A 307 28.14 16.43 -22.24
C SER A 307 28.72 17.47 -21.28
N GLY A 308 29.79 17.15 -20.55
CA GLY A 308 30.51 18.11 -19.68
C GLY A 308 30.09 18.07 -18.20
N ALA A 309 29.39 17.01 -17.74
CA ALA A 309 29.04 16.87 -16.33
C ALA A 309 30.26 16.81 -15.41
N ASP A 310 30.16 17.43 -14.23
CA ASP A 310 31.16 17.34 -13.17
C ASP A 310 31.31 15.90 -12.68
N LYS A 311 32.51 15.35 -12.82
CA LYS A 311 32.88 14.00 -12.41
C LYS A 311 33.35 13.92 -10.96
N SER A 312 33.41 15.04 -10.25
CA SER A 312 33.87 15.05 -8.87
C SER A 312 32.91 14.29 -7.97
N TYR A 313 33.49 13.35 -7.20
CA TYR A 313 32.74 12.63 -6.16
C TYR A 313 32.60 13.53 -4.92
N ILE A 314 31.39 13.60 -4.40
CA ILE A 314 31.12 14.41 -3.21
C ILE A 314 31.20 13.54 -1.97
N ARG A 315 31.79 14.09 -0.93
CA ARG A 315 31.80 13.46 0.39
C ARG A 315 30.41 13.45 0.97
N PHE A 316 30.06 12.34 1.61
CA PHE A 316 28.86 12.23 2.45
C PHE A 316 28.74 13.44 3.39
N PRO A 317 27.56 14.06 3.54
CA PRO A 317 27.41 15.23 4.40
C PRO A 317 27.82 14.93 5.84
N VAL A 318 28.34 15.93 6.52
CA VAL A 318 28.68 15.80 7.94
C VAL A 318 27.39 15.89 8.74
N LEU A 319 26.98 14.76 9.30
CA LEU A 319 25.81 14.68 10.19
C LEU A 319 26.30 14.51 11.62
N GLU A 320 25.81 15.36 12.53
CA GLU A 320 26.17 15.36 13.95
C GLU A 320 24.91 15.37 14.81
N GLY A 321 25.01 14.91 16.06
CA GLY A 321 23.90 14.92 17.02
C GLY A 321 23.04 13.65 16.96
N ASP A 322 22.00 13.63 17.80
CA ASP A 322 21.05 12.52 17.85
C ASP A 322 20.16 12.50 16.59
N TYR A 323 19.62 11.34 16.24
CA TYR A 323 18.70 11.18 15.12
C TYR A 323 19.22 11.82 13.83
N LEU A 324 20.48 11.56 13.46
CA LEU A 324 21.17 12.10 12.30
C LEU A 324 21.28 13.65 12.30
N GLY A 325 21.09 14.30 13.44
CA GLY A 325 21.08 15.75 13.58
C GLY A 325 19.79 16.42 13.09
N GLN A 326 18.77 15.64 12.78
CA GLN A 326 17.47 16.19 12.37
C GLN A 326 16.76 16.79 13.60
N THR A 327 16.11 17.93 13.41
CA THR A 327 15.28 18.55 14.45
C THR A 327 14.12 17.59 14.81
N PRO A 328 13.94 17.29 16.10
CA PRO A 328 12.84 16.43 16.53
C PRO A 328 11.47 16.96 16.11
N PRO A 329 10.54 16.08 15.67
CA PRO A 329 9.22 16.48 15.26
C PRO A 329 8.36 16.94 16.42
N GLY A 330 7.35 17.74 16.11
CA GLY A 330 6.29 18.09 17.05
C GLY A 330 5.19 17.03 17.12
N ASP A 331 3.94 17.49 17.16
CA ASP A 331 2.74 16.63 17.20
C ASP A 331 2.32 16.15 15.78
N LYS A 332 2.97 16.62 14.73
CA LYS A 332 2.73 16.19 13.35
C LYS A 332 3.88 15.31 12.88
N PRO A 333 3.58 14.24 12.11
CA PRO A 333 4.63 13.40 11.55
C PRO A 333 5.49 14.18 10.56
N GLU A 334 6.77 13.98 10.66
CA GLU A 334 7.76 14.51 9.73
C GLU A 334 8.53 13.38 9.04
N LEU A 335 8.99 13.63 7.83
CA LEU A 335 9.81 12.69 7.09
C LEU A 335 11.18 12.57 7.78
N PHE A 336 11.62 11.34 8.03
CA PHE A 336 12.90 11.09 8.69
C PHE A 336 14.02 10.72 7.72
N GLY A 337 15.21 11.27 7.94
CA GLY A 337 16.43 10.91 7.22
C GLY A 337 16.32 11.12 5.71
N LEU A 338 15.75 12.26 5.30
CA LEU A 338 15.53 12.61 3.89
C LEU A 338 16.81 12.45 3.06
N GLY A 339 16.72 11.69 1.97
CA GLY A 339 17.82 11.40 1.05
C GLY A 339 18.80 10.34 1.54
N ILE A 340 18.70 9.90 2.79
CA ILE A 340 19.59 8.90 3.40
C ILE A 340 18.82 7.61 3.71
N ILE A 341 17.88 7.69 4.62
CA ILE A 341 16.97 6.62 5.01
C ILE A 341 15.74 6.68 4.10
N SER A 342 14.95 7.75 4.19
CA SER A 342 13.86 8.02 3.27
C SER A 342 14.43 8.52 1.95
N SER A 343 14.66 7.61 1.04
CA SER A 343 15.25 7.86 -0.28
C SER A 343 14.25 7.52 -1.38
N ILE A 344 14.62 7.79 -2.61
CA ILE A 344 13.80 7.46 -3.80
C ILE A 344 13.55 5.95 -4.00
N TRP A 345 14.21 5.11 -3.22
CA TRP A 345 14.09 3.66 -3.34
C TRP A 345 12.91 3.07 -2.55
N GLY A 346 12.22 3.90 -1.79
CA GLY A 346 11.29 3.42 -0.78
C GLY A 346 11.98 2.62 0.33
N LEU A 347 11.21 2.28 1.33
CA LEU A 347 11.65 1.45 2.46
C LEU A 347 10.74 0.25 2.59
N HIS A 348 11.32 -0.86 3.04
CA HIS A 348 10.55 -2.03 3.42
C HIS A 348 10.34 -2.11 4.94
N SER A 349 11.28 -1.57 5.72
CA SER A 349 11.11 -1.39 7.17
C SER A 349 11.58 -0.01 7.62
N THR A 350 11.12 0.45 8.78
CA THR A 350 11.51 1.76 9.32
C THR A 350 12.93 1.78 9.87
N ALA A 351 13.40 2.96 10.26
CA ALA A 351 14.72 3.14 10.89
C ALA A 351 14.72 2.65 12.35
N VAL A 352 15.68 1.83 12.70
CA VAL A 352 15.83 1.23 14.02
C VAL A 352 17.14 1.67 14.65
N PHE A 353 17.05 2.46 15.72
CA PHE A 353 18.22 2.89 16.48
C PHE A 353 18.65 1.87 17.51
N SER A 354 19.96 1.72 17.70
CA SER A 354 20.49 0.99 18.84
C SER A 354 20.03 1.64 20.16
N PRO A 355 19.90 0.89 21.28
CA PRO A 355 19.45 1.44 22.56
C PRO A 355 20.31 2.59 23.09
N ASP A 356 21.58 2.67 22.71
CA ASP A 356 22.50 3.77 23.04
C ASP A 356 22.46 4.94 22.04
N GLY A 357 21.63 4.83 20.99
CA GLY A 357 21.46 5.85 19.96
C GLY A 357 22.68 6.08 19.05
N ASN A 358 23.68 5.19 19.07
CA ASN A 358 24.93 5.37 18.31
C ASN A 358 24.97 4.59 17.00
N GLU A 359 23.99 3.76 16.73
CA GLU A 359 23.84 3.04 15.45
C GLU A 359 22.39 3.16 14.99
N VAL A 360 22.18 3.19 13.67
CA VAL A 360 20.87 3.11 13.05
C VAL A 360 20.93 2.10 11.92
N TYR A 361 19.89 1.26 11.82
CA TYR A 361 19.72 0.23 10.80
C TYR A 361 18.39 0.41 10.10
N TRP A 362 18.33 0.07 8.83
CA TRP A 362 17.08 0.04 8.05
C TRP A 362 17.23 -0.94 6.89
N ALA A 363 16.11 -1.47 6.42
CA ALA A 363 16.10 -2.26 5.20
C ALA A 363 15.89 -1.37 3.99
N ALA A 364 16.83 -1.42 3.08
CA ALA A 364 16.75 -0.70 1.82
C ALA A 364 16.40 -1.65 0.68
N MET A 365 15.43 -1.26 -0.13
CA MET A 365 15.18 -1.92 -1.41
C MET A 365 16.22 -1.43 -2.40
N VAL A 366 17.08 -2.33 -2.87
CA VAL A 366 18.11 -2.02 -3.88
C VAL A 366 17.71 -2.68 -5.18
N ALA A 367 17.29 -1.89 -6.18
CA ALA A 367 17.02 -2.42 -7.52
C ALA A 367 18.35 -2.75 -8.22
N PHE A 368 18.51 -3.98 -8.67
CA PHE A 368 19.60 -4.38 -9.54
C PHE A 368 19.21 -4.23 -11.01
N PRO A 369 20.13 -3.86 -11.90
CA PRO A 369 19.85 -3.77 -13.33
C PRO A 369 19.24 -5.07 -13.87
N GLY A 370 18.04 -4.98 -14.45
CA GLY A 370 17.32 -6.12 -15.02
C GLY A 370 16.45 -6.93 -14.07
N GLU A 371 16.34 -6.55 -12.80
CA GLU A 371 15.39 -7.16 -11.85
C GLU A 371 14.21 -6.21 -11.57
N ILE A 372 13.00 -6.75 -11.63
CA ILE A 372 11.74 -6.01 -11.36
C ILE A 372 11.49 -5.86 -9.86
N TYR A 373 12.04 -6.77 -9.06
CA TYR A 373 11.99 -6.73 -7.60
C TYR A 373 13.38 -6.47 -7.05
N SER A 374 13.54 -5.36 -6.37
CA SER A 374 14.72 -5.09 -5.59
C SER A 374 14.77 -6.03 -4.39
N ARG A 375 15.88 -6.73 -4.25
CA ARG A 375 16.16 -7.52 -3.04
C ARG A 375 16.71 -6.60 -1.98
N GLY A 376 16.17 -6.70 -0.78
CA GLY A 376 16.57 -5.91 0.35
C GLY A 376 17.81 -6.45 1.03
N GLY A 377 18.50 -5.57 1.70
CA GLY A 377 19.54 -5.86 2.66
C GLY A 377 19.58 -4.77 3.71
N LEU A 378 20.24 -5.03 4.83
CA LEU A 378 20.32 -4.08 5.93
C LEU A 378 21.47 -3.11 5.71
N LEU A 379 21.12 -1.83 5.60
CA LEU A 379 22.07 -0.72 5.71
C LEU A 379 22.18 -0.25 7.16
N MET A 380 23.31 0.35 7.46
CA MET A 380 23.59 0.91 8.78
C MET A 380 24.46 2.17 8.70
N MET A 381 24.35 2.99 9.73
CA MET A 381 25.27 4.07 10.03
C MET A 381 25.69 3.98 11.49
N LYS A 382 26.90 4.45 11.81
CA LYS A 382 27.44 4.55 13.18
C LYS A 382 27.81 5.98 13.50
N ARG A 383 27.63 6.36 14.74
CA ARG A 383 28.14 7.63 15.27
C ARG A 383 29.54 7.41 15.86
N VAL A 384 30.54 8.00 15.24
CA VAL A 384 31.96 7.93 15.66
C VAL A 384 32.46 9.34 15.93
N ASN A 385 32.94 9.59 17.14
CA ASN A 385 33.38 10.93 17.59
C ASN A 385 32.30 12.02 17.35
N GLY A 386 31.04 11.71 17.65
CA GLY A 386 29.91 12.61 17.49
C GLY A 386 29.37 12.77 16.06
N ARG A 387 29.98 12.13 15.06
CA ARG A 387 29.62 12.20 13.64
C ARG A 387 29.11 10.86 13.11
N TRP A 388 28.08 10.92 12.30
CA TRP A 388 27.55 9.74 11.63
C TRP A 388 28.42 9.39 10.41
N THR A 389 28.67 8.10 10.24
CA THR A 389 29.33 7.58 9.04
C THR A 389 28.40 7.63 7.84
N ALA A 390 28.93 7.52 6.64
CA ALA A 390 28.10 7.22 5.47
C ALA A 390 27.38 5.87 5.64
N PRO A 391 26.21 5.68 5.00
CA PRO A 391 25.54 4.39 4.94
C PRO A 391 26.46 3.28 4.41
N ALA A 392 26.41 2.13 5.05
CA ALA A 392 27.15 0.94 4.62
C ALA A 392 26.29 -0.30 4.89
N TRP A 393 26.56 -1.38 4.20
CA TRP A 393 25.93 -2.67 4.52
C TRP A 393 26.26 -3.07 5.96
N ALA A 394 25.26 -3.56 6.69
CA ALA A 394 25.51 -4.17 7.98
C ALA A 394 26.49 -5.33 7.83
N PRO A 395 27.46 -5.54 8.77
CA PRO A 395 28.52 -6.50 8.62
C PRO A 395 28.06 -7.96 8.39
N PHE A 396 26.84 -8.26 8.79
CA PHE A 396 26.19 -9.57 8.68
C PHE A 396 25.18 -9.62 7.52
N SER A 397 25.02 -8.56 6.76
CA SER A 397 24.10 -8.42 5.63
C SER A 397 24.84 -7.92 4.39
N GLY A 398 24.18 -7.94 3.25
CA GLY A 398 24.76 -7.47 2.01
C GLY A 398 23.70 -7.32 0.92
N PRO A 399 24.08 -6.85 -0.27
CA PRO A 399 23.13 -6.57 -1.34
C PRO A 399 22.32 -7.78 -1.81
N ASN A 400 22.81 -9.00 -1.55
CA ASN A 400 22.13 -10.24 -1.90
C ASN A 400 21.53 -10.95 -0.66
N GLY A 401 21.45 -10.27 0.49
CA GLY A 401 21.13 -10.87 1.77
C GLY A 401 19.68 -11.27 1.93
N GLU A 402 18.76 -10.64 1.23
CA GLU A 402 17.31 -10.78 1.46
C GLU A 402 16.96 -10.60 2.96
N ASP A 403 17.69 -9.67 3.62
CA ASP A 403 17.55 -9.36 5.04
C ASP A 403 16.68 -8.13 5.23
N ASP A 404 15.77 -8.18 6.21
CA ASP A 404 14.78 -7.15 6.44
C ASP A 404 14.46 -7.00 7.93
N VAL A 405 13.71 -5.96 8.29
CA VAL A 405 13.12 -5.75 9.61
C VAL A 405 14.13 -5.93 10.75
N PRO A 406 15.14 -5.06 10.85
CA PRO A 406 16.08 -5.12 11.96
C PRO A 406 15.40 -4.75 13.28
N PHE A 407 15.74 -5.45 14.37
CA PHE A 407 15.24 -5.15 15.72
C PHE A 407 16.31 -5.46 16.76
N PHE A 408 16.59 -4.52 17.66
CA PHE A 408 17.54 -4.73 18.74
C PHE A 408 16.91 -5.44 19.93
N SER A 409 17.65 -6.36 20.58
CA SER A 409 17.30 -6.74 21.93
C SER A 409 17.34 -5.50 22.87
N PRO A 410 16.55 -5.47 23.94
CA PRO A 410 16.47 -4.31 24.84
C PRO A 410 17.83 -3.83 25.39
N GLY A 411 18.78 -4.74 25.55
CA GLY A 411 20.14 -4.41 25.99
C GLY A 411 21.15 -4.16 24.85
N GLY A 412 20.74 -4.12 23.59
CA GLY A 412 21.60 -3.86 22.43
C GLY A 412 22.65 -4.94 22.14
N LYS A 413 22.60 -6.07 22.84
CA LYS A 413 23.59 -7.16 22.70
C LYS A 413 23.33 -8.07 21.51
N ARG A 414 22.11 -8.05 20.99
CA ARG A 414 21.66 -8.80 19.83
C ARG A 414 20.92 -7.91 18.89
N ILE A 415 21.07 -8.17 17.59
CA ILE A 415 20.20 -7.65 16.56
C ILE A 415 19.50 -8.84 15.91
N TYR A 416 18.20 -8.75 15.79
CA TYR A 416 17.35 -9.72 15.13
C TYR A 416 16.93 -9.12 13.80
N PHE A 417 16.65 -9.98 12.82
CA PHE A 417 16.17 -9.56 11.51
C PHE A 417 15.47 -10.73 10.82
N ILE A 418 14.60 -10.42 9.89
CA ILE A 418 13.99 -11.43 9.00
C ILE A 418 14.95 -11.69 7.86
N SER A 419 15.08 -12.95 7.46
CA SER A 419 15.90 -13.35 6.31
C SER A 419 15.34 -14.61 5.64
N ARG A 420 15.52 -14.68 4.32
CA ARG A 420 15.20 -15.87 3.51
C ARG A 420 16.41 -16.77 3.28
N ARG A 421 17.43 -16.63 4.10
CA ARG A 421 18.61 -17.53 4.08
C ARG A 421 18.18 -18.97 4.29
N LEU A 422 18.82 -19.88 3.55
CA LEU A 422 18.62 -21.32 3.74
C LEU A 422 19.14 -21.77 5.11
N LEU A 423 18.37 -22.59 5.79
CA LEU A 423 18.87 -23.30 6.98
C LEU A 423 19.90 -24.35 6.59
N PRO A 424 20.83 -24.74 7.49
CA PRO A 424 21.77 -25.80 7.23
C PRO A 424 21.07 -27.08 6.76
N GLY A 425 21.40 -27.53 5.55
CA GLY A 425 20.83 -28.73 4.92
C GLY A 425 19.61 -28.47 4.01
N GLU A 426 19.11 -27.26 3.93
CA GLU A 426 18.07 -26.90 2.96
C GLU A 426 18.68 -26.52 1.60
N THR A 427 18.01 -26.94 0.53
CA THR A 427 18.43 -26.63 -0.86
C THR A 427 17.43 -25.70 -1.57
N GLN A 428 16.20 -25.60 -1.09
CA GLN A 428 15.11 -24.87 -1.76
C GLN A 428 14.01 -24.47 -0.78
N ASN A 429 14.26 -23.66 0.21
CA ASN A 429 13.17 -23.07 0.98
C ASN A 429 13.47 -21.60 1.19
N ARG A 430 12.55 -20.72 0.78
CA ARG A 430 12.68 -19.27 0.88
C ARG A 430 11.67 -18.66 1.84
N SER A 431 11.19 -19.41 2.83
CA SER A 431 10.33 -18.87 3.88
C SER A 431 11.07 -17.81 4.69
N GLU A 432 10.36 -16.79 5.09
CA GLU A 432 10.86 -15.77 5.99
C GLU A 432 11.08 -16.36 7.39
N ARG A 433 12.23 -16.06 7.97
CA ARG A 433 12.64 -16.57 9.28
C ARG A 433 13.37 -15.51 10.06
N ILE A 434 13.25 -15.55 11.37
CA ILE A 434 14.02 -14.67 12.25
C ILE A 434 15.42 -15.24 12.42
N TRP A 435 16.40 -14.38 12.17
CA TRP A 435 17.82 -14.61 12.40
C TRP A 435 18.33 -13.64 13.45
N CYS A 436 19.43 -13.94 14.09
CA CYS A 436 20.08 -13.02 15.02
C CYS A 436 21.59 -13.05 14.88
N ALA A 437 22.20 -11.88 15.09
CA ALA A 437 23.63 -11.71 15.30
C ALA A 437 23.89 -11.19 16.71
N GLU A 438 24.97 -11.63 17.32
CA GLU A 438 25.38 -11.22 18.65
C GLU A 438 26.53 -10.22 18.59
N ARG A 439 26.51 -9.25 19.49
CA ARG A 439 27.59 -8.27 19.61
C ARG A 439 28.81 -8.92 20.21
N THR A 440 29.96 -8.75 19.56
CA THR A 440 31.28 -9.26 19.97
C THR A 440 32.25 -8.08 20.10
N PRO A 441 33.43 -8.27 20.72
CA PRO A 441 34.47 -7.23 20.73
C PRO A 441 34.95 -6.81 19.33
N ALA A 442 34.81 -7.68 18.34
CA ALA A 442 35.17 -7.41 16.95
C ALA A 442 34.03 -6.82 16.11
N GLY A 443 32.85 -6.62 16.69
CA GLY A 443 31.65 -6.15 15.98
C GLY A 443 30.47 -7.11 16.15
N TRP A 444 29.93 -7.63 15.07
CA TRP A 444 28.83 -8.60 15.08
C TRP A 444 29.31 -10.01 14.72
N SER A 445 28.68 -11.01 15.32
CA SER A 445 28.90 -12.40 14.96
C SER A 445 28.28 -12.74 13.60
N GLU A 446 28.66 -13.90 13.03
CA GLU A 446 27.88 -14.50 11.96
C GLU A 446 26.42 -14.72 12.42
N PRO A 447 25.44 -14.46 11.55
CA PRO A 447 24.03 -14.67 11.87
C PRO A 447 23.71 -16.15 12.08
N ARG A 448 22.81 -16.42 12.99
CA ARG A 448 22.23 -17.74 13.19
C ARG A 448 20.71 -17.67 13.22
N PRO A 449 20.02 -18.71 12.75
CA PRO A 449 18.57 -18.75 12.81
C PRO A 449 18.10 -18.77 14.27
N LEU A 450 16.96 -18.17 14.52
CA LEU A 450 16.30 -18.26 15.82
C LEU A 450 15.82 -19.71 16.08
N ASP A 451 15.40 -19.97 17.32
CA ASP A 451 14.91 -21.28 17.78
C ASP A 451 13.88 -21.88 16.77
N PRO A 452 14.04 -23.17 16.41
CA PRO A 452 13.10 -23.83 15.50
C PRO A 452 11.64 -23.82 15.99
N THR A 453 11.41 -23.66 17.30
CA THR A 453 10.06 -23.57 17.86
C THR A 453 9.31 -22.35 17.31
N VAL A 454 10.02 -21.25 17.08
CA VAL A 454 9.47 -20.02 16.47
C VAL A 454 9.51 -20.15 14.94
N ASN A 455 10.67 -20.49 14.37
CA ASN A 455 10.90 -20.51 12.92
C ASN A 455 10.15 -21.63 12.14
N LYS A 456 9.34 -22.45 12.81
CA LYS A 456 8.39 -23.37 12.18
C LYS A 456 7.07 -22.74 11.79
N HIS A 457 6.76 -21.58 12.36
CA HIS A 457 5.55 -20.83 12.00
C HIS A 457 5.78 -20.09 10.69
N ASP A 458 4.74 -20.03 9.89
CA ASP A 458 4.73 -19.17 8.70
C ASP A 458 4.59 -17.72 9.19
N MET A 459 5.74 -17.05 9.29
CA MET A 459 5.80 -15.67 9.75
C MET A 459 5.61 -14.74 8.57
N HIS A 460 5.01 -13.58 8.85
CA HIS A 460 4.76 -12.57 7.85
C HIS A 460 5.18 -11.20 8.38
N TRP A 461 6.17 -10.62 7.74
CA TRP A 461 6.71 -9.27 7.86
C TRP A 461 7.37 -8.99 9.20
N GLU A 462 6.77 -8.53 10.24
CA GLU A 462 7.48 -7.95 11.38
C GLU A 462 7.31 -8.67 12.72
N PHE A 463 8.22 -8.34 13.61
CA PHE A 463 8.25 -8.83 14.99
C PHE A 463 8.85 -7.78 15.92
N SER A 464 8.61 -7.90 17.22
CA SER A 464 9.26 -7.12 18.27
C SER A 464 9.45 -7.93 19.55
N LEU A 465 10.28 -7.41 20.44
CA LEU A 465 10.58 -8.05 21.73
C LEU A 465 10.31 -7.10 22.90
N ASP A 466 9.73 -7.63 23.99
CA ASP A 466 9.67 -6.91 25.25
C ASP A 466 11.01 -7.02 26.04
N LYS A 467 11.10 -6.35 27.19
CA LYS A 467 12.30 -6.35 28.05
C LYS A 467 12.72 -7.75 28.53
N ASP A 468 11.79 -8.70 28.57
CA ASP A 468 12.02 -10.08 29.02
C ASP A 468 12.37 -10.99 27.85
N ASN A 469 12.57 -10.41 26.65
CA ASN A 469 12.82 -11.09 25.36
C ASN A 469 11.66 -11.97 24.88
N ASN A 470 10.44 -11.77 25.38
CA ASN A 470 9.29 -12.40 24.75
C ASN A 470 9.08 -11.81 23.37
N LEU A 471 8.83 -12.69 22.40
CA LEU A 471 8.71 -12.32 20.99
C LEU A 471 7.25 -12.20 20.59
N TYR A 472 6.89 -11.07 20.00
CA TYR A 472 5.60 -10.81 19.37
C TYR A 472 5.81 -10.74 17.87
N PHE A 473 5.05 -11.51 17.09
CA PHE A 473 5.18 -11.57 15.63
C PHE A 473 3.84 -11.84 14.95
N ALA A 474 3.70 -11.40 13.71
CA ALA A 474 2.57 -11.73 12.86
C ALA A 474 2.81 -13.05 12.13
N GLY A 475 1.77 -13.86 11.98
CA GLY A 475 1.86 -15.14 11.30
C GLY A 475 0.50 -15.75 11.00
N GLN A 476 0.52 -16.82 10.22
CA GLN A 476 -0.68 -17.61 9.92
C GLN A 476 -0.50 -19.03 10.44
N ALA A 477 -1.51 -19.53 11.15
CA ALA A 477 -1.56 -20.88 11.67
C ALA A 477 -3.04 -21.36 11.71
N PRO A 478 -3.29 -22.66 11.94
CA PRO A 478 -4.66 -23.19 11.95
C PRO A 478 -5.59 -22.58 12.99
N ASP A 479 -5.07 -21.88 14.00
CA ASP A 479 -5.83 -21.17 15.03
C ASP A 479 -5.93 -19.65 14.78
N SER A 480 -5.52 -19.17 13.60
CA SER A 480 -5.71 -17.77 13.19
C SER A 480 -7.19 -17.44 13.03
N LEU A 481 -7.56 -16.23 13.47
CA LEU A 481 -8.92 -15.69 13.36
C LEU A 481 -9.14 -14.97 12.03
N GLY A 482 -8.05 -14.45 11.43
CA GLY A 482 -8.00 -13.71 10.17
C GLY A 482 -6.96 -14.25 9.20
N MET A 483 -6.47 -13.35 8.33
CA MET A 483 -5.41 -13.68 7.38
C MET A 483 -4.06 -13.88 8.10
N GLN A 484 -3.65 -12.89 8.91
CA GLN A 484 -2.52 -12.95 9.82
C GLN A 484 -2.99 -12.55 11.21
N ASP A 485 -2.44 -13.21 12.21
CA ASP A 485 -2.70 -12.93 13.62
C ASP A 485 -1.40 -12.64 14.34
N ILE A 486 -1.46 -11.90 15.45
CA ILE A 486 -0.30 -11.67 16.31
C ILE A 486 -0.18 -12.81 17.32
N TYR A 487 1.02 -13.38 17.38
CA TYR A 487 1.41 -14.47 18.27
C TYR A 487 2.44 -13.98 19.29
N LEU A 488 2.46 -14.62 20.46
CA LEU A 488 3.42 -14.43 21.53
C LEU A 488 4.20 -15.72 21.74
N ALA A 489 5.53 -15.67 21.58
CA ALA A 489 6.44 -16.71 22.04
C ALA A 489 7.18 -16.24 23.28
N ARG A 490 6.90 -16.87 24.44
CA ARG A 490 7.54 -16.52 25.71
C ARG A 490 8.99 -17.04 25.72
N PHE A 491 9.90 -16.24 26.28
CA PHE A 491 11.29 -16.62 26.44
C PHE A 491 11.55 -17.05 27.90
N SER A 492 11.89 -18.31 28.09
CA SER A 492 12.13 -18.89 29.41
C SER A 492 13.26 -19.89 29.36
N GLY A 493 14.17 -19.87 30.35
CA GLY A 493 15.28 -20.82 30.43
C GLY A 493 16.23 -20.82 29.21
N GLY A 494 16.34 -19.68 28.49
CA GLY A 494 17.21 -19.54 27.33
C GLY A 494 16.60 -20.05 26.01
N LYS A 495 15.31 -20.40 25.98
CA LYS A 495 14.58 -20.92 24.83
C LYS A 495 13.22 -20.27 24.70
N TYR A 496 12.67 -20.31 23.49
CA TYR A 496 11.29 -19.89 23.23
C TYR A 496 10.31 -21.04 23.50
N GLU A 497 9.22 -20.73 24.18
CA GLU A 497 8.07 -21.62 24.29
C GLU A 497 7.28 -21.62 22.97
N LYS A 498 6.39 -22.61 22.82
CA LYS A 498 5.49 -22.68 21.65
C LYS A 498 4.68 -21.37 21.54
N PRO A 499 4.68 -20.71 20.38
CA PRO A 499 3.87 -19.50 20.19
C PRO A 499 2.40 -19.72 20.48
N VAL A 500 1.77 -18.72 21.07
CA VAL A 500 0.36 -18.68 21.43
C VAL A 500 -0.28 -17.51 20.70
N ASN A 501 -1.40 -17.76 20.03
CA ASN A 501 -2.25 -16.73 19.44
C ASN A 501 -2.75 -15.79 20.54
N LEU A 502 -2.60 -14.46 20.37
CA LEU A 502 -3.08 -13.50 21.37
C LEU A 502 -4.61 -13.46 21.47
N GLY A 503 -5.32 -13.93 20.44
CA GLY A 503 -6.78 -13.93 20.41
C GLY A 503 -7.40 -12.55 20.49
N LYS A 504 -8.72 -12.52 20.75
CA LYS A 504 -9.43 -11.25 20.97
C LYS A 504 -9.00 -10.60 22.30
N PRO A 505 -8.94 -9.25 22.36
CA PRO A 505 -9.38 -8.30 21.35
C PRO A 505 -8.31 -7.94 20.30
N ILE A 506 -7.06 -8.43 20.45
CA ILE A 506 -5.94 -8.08 19.57
C ILE A 506 -6.21 -8.62 18.16
N ASN A 507 -6.47 -9.91 18.01
CA ASN A 507 -6.68 -10.54 16.71
C ASN A 507 -8.17 -10.52 16.32
N SER A 508 -8.46 -10.35 15.03
CA SER A 508 -9.79 -10.21 14.47
C SER A 508 -9.96 -11.03 13.19
N ALA A 509 -11.06 -10.88 12.48
CA ALA A 509 -11.24 -11.46 11.14
C ALA A 509 -10.46 -10.69 10.05
N ALA A 510 -9.92 -9.51 10.36
CA ALA A 510 -8.94 -8.82 9.51
C ALA A 510 -7.55 -9.45 9.70
N GLY A 511 -6.56 -8.94 8.96
CA GLY A 511 -5.17 -9.28 9.24
C GLY A 511 -4.57 -8.27 10.23
N GLU A 512 -3.84 -8.75 11.23
CA GLU A 512 -3.04 -7.93 12.12
C GLU A 512 -1.57 -8.19 11.88
N GLN A 513 -0.81 -7.11 11.59
CA GLN A 513 0.58 -7.21 11.14
C GLN A 513 1.48 -6.22 11.88
N THR A 514 2.78 -6.32 11.66
CA THR A 514 3.81 -5.39 12.12
C THR A 514 3.71 -5.00 13.61
N PRO A 515 3.69 -5.99 14.55
CA PRO A 515 3.50 -5.70 15.97
C PRO A 515 4.74 -5.05 16.60
N PHE A 516 4.54 -3.95 17.32
CA PHE A 516 5.51 -3.36 18.23
C PHE A 516 5.00 -3.44 19.67
N ILE A 517 5.65 -4.23 20.50
CA ILE A 517 5.39 -4.29 21.96
C ILE A 517 6.25 -3.26 22.70
N ALA A 518 5.62 -2.49 23.58
CA ALA A 518 6.38 -1.64 24.52
C ALA A 518 7.37 -2.50 25.33
N PRO A 519 8.58 -2.02 25.64
CA PRO A 519 9.55 -2.79 26.39
C PRO A 519 9.05 -3.32 27.74
N ASP A 520 8.16 -2.59 28.41
CA ASP A 520 7.53 -2.97 29.67
C ASP A 520 6.26 -3.81 29.51
N GLY A 521 5.83 -4.07 28.26
CA GLY A 521 4.63 -4.83 27.93
C GLY A 521 3.32 -4.06 28.15
N SER A 522 3.36 -2.74 28.35
CA SER A 522 2.20 -1.92 28.71
C SER A 522 1.25 -1.61 27.56
N TYR A 523 1.74 -1.61 26.33
CA TYR A 523 0.93 -1.44 25.13
C TYR A 523 1.52 -2.19 23.94
N LEU A 524 0.66 -2.48 22.97
CA LEU A 524 1.00 -3.10 21.68
C LEU A 524 0.47 -2.21 20.57
N VAL A 525 1.37 -1.72 19.68
CA VAL A 525 1.01 -1.03 18.44
C VAL A 525 1.11 -2.02 17.29
N PHE A 526 0.17 -2.01 16.38
CA PHE A 526 0.16 -2.94 15.25
C PHE A 526 -0.65 -2.37 14.08
N GLU A 527 -0.40 -2.88 12.91
CA GLU A 527 -1.18 -2.57 11.71
C GLU A 527 -2.43 -3.44 11.66
N ARG A 528 -3.57 -2.82 11.28
CA ARG A 528 -4.82 -3.46 10.87
C ARG A 528 -5.46 -2.63 9.78
N GLN A 529 -5.75 -3.24 8.63
CA GLN A 529 -6.39 -2.58 7.49
C GLN A 529 -5.64 -1.32 7.02
N TYR A 530 -4.30 -1.41 6.96
CA TYR A 530 -3.39 -0.35 6.54
C TYR A 530 -3.27 0.87 7.46
N ASP A 531 -3.82 0.79 8.67
CA ASP A 531 -3.73 1.80 9.71
C ASP A 531 -3.00 1.27 10.94
N LEU A 532 -2.40 2.16 11.73
CA LEU A 532 -1.80 1.81 13.02
C LEU A 532 -2.84 1.89 14.14
N TRP A 533 -2.92 0.81 14.90
CA TRP A 533 -3.79 0.64 16.06
C TRP A 533 -2.96 0.40 17.31
N VAL A 534 -3.50 0.72 18.47
CA VAL A 534 -2.87 0.44 19.76
C VAL A 534 -3.85 -0.24 20.70
N SER A 535 -3.36 -1.23 21.44
CA SER A 535 -4.05 -1.82 22.58
C SER A 535 -3.18 -1.69 23.84
N PHE A 536 -3.82 -1.41 24.97
CA PHE A 536 -3.16 -1.19 26.25
C PHE A 536 -3.39 -2.38 27.17
N ARG A 537 -2.37 -2.74 27.93
CA ARG A 537 -2.46 -3.83 28.88
C ARG A 537 -2.94 -3.34 30.24
N GLY A 538 -4.03 -3.89 30.73
CA GLY A 538 -4.59 -3.59 32.04
C GLY A 538 -3.73 -4.13 33.19
N LYS A 539 -4.00 -3.69 34.39
CA LYS A 539 -3.33 -4.18 35.62
C LYS A 539 -3.61 -5.67 35.89
N ASP A 540 -4.70 -6.19 35.36
CA ASP A 540 -5.07 -7.60 35.36
C ASP A 540 -4.37 -8.44 34.29
N GLY A 541 -3.56 -7.79 33.45
CA GLY A 541 -2.84 -8.43 32.34
C GLY A 541 -3.65 -8.59 31.06
N ALA A 542 -4.93 -8.21 31.05
CA ALA A 542 -5.78 -8.26 29.87
C ALA A 542 -5.48 -7.09 28.90
N TRP A 543 -5.70 -7.32 27.62
CA TRP A 543 -5.59 -6.29 26.58
C TRP A 543 -6.90 -5.51 26.47
N SER A 544 -6.82 -4.20 26.30
CA SER A 544 -7.98 -3.37 25.95
C SER A 544 -8.45 -3.62 24.52
N GLU A 545 -9.69 -3.24 24.21
CA GLU A 545 -10.08 -3.10 22.79
C GLU A 545 -9.09 -2.18 22.08
N PRO A 546 -8.60 -2.57 20.88
CA PRO A 546 -7.68 -1.75 20.11
C PRO A 546 -8.31 -0.43 19.68
N VAL A 547 -7.52 0.63 19.74
CA VAL A 547 -7.91 1.98 19.31
C VAL A 547 -7.06 2.37 18.11
N LYS A 548 -7.68 2.87 17.05
CA LYS A 548 -6.98 3.43 15.89
C LYS A 548 -6.25 4.71 16.33
N LEU A 549 -4.96 4.84 15.98
CA LEU A 549 -4.22 6.08 16.22
C LEU A 549 -4.84 7.23 15.39
N GLY A 550 -4.68 8.45 15.87
CA GLY A 550 -5.29 9.62 15.27
C GLY A 550 -4.71 10.01 13.90
N PRO A 551 -5.28 11.06 13.28
CA PRO A 551 -4.84 11.55 11.97
C PRO A 551 -3.41 12.13 11.99
N GLU A 552 -2.86 12.39 13.16
CA GLU A 552 -1.45 12.71 13.37
C GLU A 552 -0.51 11.54 13.05
N VAL A 553 -1.02 10.30 12.99
CA VAL A 553 -0.27 9.11 12.58
C VAL A 553 -0.85 8.53 11.31
N ASN A 554 -2.14 8.17 11.32
CA ASN A 554 -2.81 7.55 10.19
C ASN A 554 -3.24 8.58 9.15
N SER A 555 -3.01 8.28 7.89
CA SER A 555 -3.41 9.08 6.73
C SER A 555 -4.43 8.29 5.89
N PRO A 556 -4.95 8.84 4.77
CA PRO A 556 -5.73 8.04 3.81
C PRO A 556 -4.92 6.97 3.06
N SER A 557 -3.60 6.92 3.27
CA SER A 557 -2.68 5.96 2.67
C SER A 557 -2.38 4.80 3.62
N ILE A 558 -1.27 4.11 3.39
CA ILE A 558 -0.84 2.93 4.15
C ILE A 558 0.16 3.36 5.22
N GLU A 559 -0.06 2.94 6.47
CA GLU A 559 0.88 3.07 7.58
C GLU A 559 1.25 1.70 8.14
N LEU A 560 2.56 1.43 8.25
CA LEU A 560 3.12 0.14 8.63
C LEU A 560 4.32 0.32 9.58
N CYS A 561 4.82 -0.80 10.10
CA CYS A 561 6.15 -0.89 10.71
C CYS A 561 6.37 0.09 11.87
N PRO A 562 5.47 0.14 12.88
CA PRO A 562 5.64 1.04 14.01
C PRO A 562 6.80 0.60 14.90
N ILE A 563 7.63 1.55 15.31
CA ILE A 563 8.69 1.33 16.29
C ILE A 563 8.82 2.57 17.20
N VAL A 564 8.87 2.36 18.50
CA VAL A 564 9.17 3.44 19.44
C VAL A 564 10.64 3.39 19.82
N THR A 565 11.28 4.54 19.83
CA THR A 565 12.69 4.65 20.22
C THR A 565 12.92 4.13 21.65
N ALA A 566 14.13 3.65 21.93
CA ALA A 566 14.44 3.05 23.22
C ALA A 566 14.29 4.04 24.40
N ASP A 567 14.41 5.35 24.14
CA ASP A 567 14.18 6.41 25.13
C ASP A 567 12.69 6.80 25.27
N GLY A 568 11.81 6.15 24.49
CA GLY A 568 10.36 6.34 24.53
C GLY A 568 9.86 7.67 23.95
N LYS A 569 10.70 8.44 23.27
CA LYS A 569 10.33 9.80 22.85
C LYS A 569 9.59 9.86 21.51
N PHE A 570 9.95 8.98 20.55
CA PHE A 570 9.45 9.08 19.19
C PHE A 570 8.91 7.75 18.70
N LEU A 571 7.78 7.80 18.00
CA LEU A 571 7.22 6.74 17.21
C LEU A 571 7.71 6.92 15.77
N PHE A 572 8.43 5.94 15.25
CA PHE A 572 8.78 5.79 13.84
C PHE A 572 7.79 4.84 13.17
N PHE A 573 7.45 5.11 11.92
CA PHE A 573 6.60 4.24 11.13
C PHE A 573 6.83 4.48 9.64
N LEU A 574 6.46 3.51 8.81
CA LEU A 574 6.40 3.72 7.37
C LEU A 574 5.05 4.32 6.99
N SER A 575 5.05 5.24 6.03
CA SER A 575 3.83 5.78 5.45
C SER A 575 4.01 6.01 3.95
N GLN A 576 2.93 5.76 3.21
CA GLN A 576 2.83 6.04 1.77
C GLN A 576 2.06 7.33 1.48
N ARG A 577 1.89 8.22 2.48
CA ARG A 577 1.15 9.50 2.32
C ARG A 577 1.66 10.40 1.21
N ASP A 578 2.90 10.22 0.79
CA ASP A 578 3.56 10.96 -0.29
C ASP A 578 3.78 10.10 -1.55
N GLY A 579 3.07 8.97 -1.68
CA GLY A 579 3.10 8.07 -2.82
C GLY A 579 4.10 6.92 -2.70
N GLU A 580 5.25 7.13 -2.05
CA GLU A 580 6.29 6.13 -1.83
C GLU A 580 6.38 5.77 -0.33
N SER A 581 6.87 4.57 -0.03
CA SER A 581 7.04 4.10 1.35
C SER A 581 8.27 4.74 2.00
N HIS A 582 8.04 5.69 2.92
CA HIS A 582 9.10 6.41 3.62
C HIS A 582 8.98 6.33 5.13
N ALA A 583 10.10 6.51 5.84
CA ALA A 583 10.11 6.60 7.29
C ALA A 583 9.61 7.97 7.74
N TYR A 584 8.58 7.95 8.57
CA TYR A 584 8.06 9.11 9.29
C TYR A 584 8.30 8.93 10.77
N TRP A 585 8.40 10.03 11.47
CA TRP A 585 8.49 10.04 12.91
C TRP A 585 7.63 11.14 13.53
N VAL A 586 7.16 10.89 14.75
CA VAL A 586 6.34 11.81 15.52
C VAL A 586 6.64 11.59 17.01
N ARG A 587 6.28 12.51 17.86
CA ARG A 587 6.37 12.30 19.32
C ARG A 587 5.54 11.07 19.72
N ALA A 588 6.11 10.19 20.56
CA ALA A 588 5.44 8.95 20.96
C ALA A 588 4.25 9.17 21.92
N ASP A 589 4.06 10.38 22.45
CA ASP A 589 2.89 10.71 23.28
C ASP A 589 1.55 10.59 22.54
N VAL A 590 1.54 10.55 21.22
CA VAL A 590 0.36 10.20 20.40
C VAL A 590 -0.22 8.84 20.77
N ILE A 591 0.60 7.90 21.25
CA ILE A 591 0.18 6.58 21.72
C ILE A 591 -0.64 6.74 23.02
N GLU A 592 -0.10 7.48 24.00
CA GLU A 592 -0.80 7.70 25.27
C GLU A 592 -2.06 8.57 25.10
N LYS A 593 -2.07 9.52 24.16
CA LYS A 593 -3.27 10.29 23.81
C LYS A 593 -4.41 9.39 23.31
N ALA A 594 -4.10 8.24 22.72
CA ALA A 594 -5.08 7.26 22.28
C ALA A 594 -5.59 6.34 23.40
N ARG A 595 -5.04 6.40 24.61
CA ARG A 595 -5.44 5.54 25.75
C ARG A 595 -6.91 5.79 26.13
N PRO A 596 -7.76 4.77 26.19
CA PRO A 596 -9.14 4.90 26.65
C PRO A 596 -9.17 5.50 28.08
N GLY A 597 -9.91 6.58 28.27
CA GLY A 597 -10.00 7.30 29.54
C GLY A 597 -9.01 8.47 29.71
N ASN A 598 -8.07 8.66 28.77
CA ASN A 598 -7.22 9.86 28.73
C ASN A 598 -7.90 11.05 28.00
N ASP A 599 -9.13 10.93 27.59
CA ASP A 599 -9.99 12.05 27.18
C ASP A 599 -10.37 12.91 28.42
N GLU A 600 -9.39 13.28 29.24
CA GLU A 600 -9.53 14.41 30.16
C GLU A 600 -9.35 15.74 29.40
N ARG A 601 -10.17 15.98 28.40
CA ARG A 601 -10.68 17.33 28.21
C ARG A 601 -11.51 17.59 29.47
N LYS A 602 -11.06 18.51 30.28
CA LYS A 602 -11.83 18.95 31.43
C LYS A 602 -13.25 19.21 30.94
N ALA A 603 -14.27 18.74 31.64
CA ALA A 603 -15.67 18.91 31.24
C ALA A 603 -16.01 20.38 30.89
N GLY A 604 -15.25 21.34 31.44
CA GLY A 604 -15.33 22.76 31.11
C GLY A 604 -14.84 23.14 29.71
N ASP A 605 -13.78 22.47 29.20
CA ASP A 605 -13.25 22.78 27.86
C ASP A 605 -14.19 22.25 26.77
N LEU A 606 -14.81 21.09 27.01
CA LEU A 606 -15.79 20.50 26.09
C LEU A 606 -17.06 21.36 25.99
N GLU A 607 -17.50 21.95 27.09
CA GLU A 607 -18.67 22.83 27.09
C GLU A 607 -18.37 24.17 26.44
N ALA A 608 -17.17 24.72 26.59
CA ALA A 608 -16.71 25.90 25.88
C ALA A 608 -16.64 25.65 24.35
N GLU A 609 -16.10 24.53 23.92
CA GLU A 609 -16.06 24.14 22.49
C GLU A 609 -17.46 23.91 21.91
N LYS A 610 -18.38 23.31 22.66
CA LYS A 610 -19.78 23.20 22.23
C LYS A 610 -20.42 24.59 22.04
N GLN A 611 -20.11 25.54 22.91
CA GLN A 611 -20.60 26.93 22.76
C GLN A 611 -20.04 27.59 21.50
N GLU A 612 -18.71 27.39 21.21
CA GLU A 612 -18.10 27.89 19.98
C GLU A 612 -18.76 27.27 18.73
N ILE A 613 -18.95 25.94 18.72
CA ILE A 613 -19.62 25.23 17.63
C ILE A 613 -21.08 25.74 17.48
N THR A 614 -21.79 25.89 18.57
CA THR A 614 -23.16 26.44 18.56
C THR A 614 -23.19 27.83 17.93
N GLN A 615 -22.21 28.67 18.26
CA GLN A 615 -22.09 30.01 17.69
C GLN A 615 -21.80 29.93 16.18
N VAL A 616 -20.95 29.05 15.75
CA VAL A 616 -20.61 28.81 14.32
C VAL A 616 -21.88 28.37 13.56
N ILE A 617 -22.58 27.34 14.06
CA ILE A 617 -23.83 26.84 13.45
C ILE A 617 -24.87 27.97 13.36
N SER A 618 -25.09 28.70 14.44
CA SER A 618 -26.00 29.83 14.44
C SER A 618 -25.61 30.93 13.44
N SER A 619 -24.31 31.15 13.26
CA SER A 619 -23.75 32.15 12.33
C SER A 619 -23.99 31.82 10.87
N VAL A 620 -24.05 30.52 10.51
CA VAL A 620 -24.35 30.05 9.14
C VAL A 620 -25.72 30.53 8.64
N ILE A 621 -26.66 30.77 9.54
CA ILE A 621 -28.01 31.32 9.23
C ILE A 621 -28.11 32.77 9.68
N GLY A 622 -27.64 33.10 10.88
CA GLY A 622 -27.82 34.39 11.55
C GLY A 622 -27.19 35.60 10.84
N TRP A 623 -26.18 35.38 9.98
CA TRP A 623 -25.53 36.44 9.21
C TRP A 623 -26.53 37.27 8.35
N ALA A 624 -27.64 36.64 7.96
CA ALA A 624 -28.66 37.24 7.12
C ALA A 624 -29.37 38.45 7.81
N LYS A 625 -29.35 38.51 9.14
CA LYS A 625 -29.91 39.61 9.94
C LYS A 625 -29.29 40.96 9.57
N ASP A 626 -27.94 40.96 9.55
CA ASP A 626 -27.15 42.17 9.29
C ASP A 626 -26.51 42.15 7.91
N LYS A 627 -26.84 41.14 7.08
CA LYS A 627 -26.23 40.86 5.77
C LYS A 627 -24.71 40.83 5.82
N ASN A 628 -24.18 40.24 6.90
CA ASN A 628 -22.74 40.17 7.18
C ASN A 628 -22.10 38.94 6.48
N LEU A 629 -21.64 39.14 5.25
CA LEU A 629 -20.97 38.06 4.46
C LEU A 629 -19.68 37.60 5.09
N GLU A 630 -18.94 38.43 5.81
CA GLU A 630 -17.71 38.04 6.48
C GLU A 630 -18.00 37.00 7.57
N LEU A 631 -19.06 37.22 8.35
CA LEU A 631 -19.54 36.25 9.35
C LEU A 631 -19.96 34.94 8.69
N PHE A 632 -20.65 34.97 7.58
CA PHE A 632 -21.07 33.79 6.85
C PHE A 632 -19.86 32.98 6.32
N TYR A 633 -18.97 33.67 5.62
CA TYR A 633 -17.78 33.01 5.03
C TYR A 633 -16.80 32.52 6.10
N GLY A 634 -16.75 33.14 7.26
CA GLY A 634 -15.97 32.67 8.39
C GLY A 634 -16.58 31.48 9.14
N SER A 635 -17.83 31.11 8.86
CA SER A 635 -18.56 30.03 9.54
C SER A 635 -18.63 28.74 8.73
N ILE A 636 -18.27 28.75 7.44
CA ILE A 636 -18.29 27.60 6.55
C ILE A 636 -16.91 27.38 5.92
N ALA A 637 -16.60 26.12 5.57
CA ALA A 637 -15.38 25.83 4.83
C ALA A 637 -15.38 26.53 3.48
N ASN A 638 -14.29 27.20 3.14
CA ASN A 638 -14.17 28.03 1.95
C ASN A 638 -13.32 27.39 0.85
N ASP A 639 -13.39 26.08 0.73
CA ASP A 639 -12.63 25.24 -0.18
C ASP A 639 -13.49 24.25 -0.97
N GLU A 640 -12.84 23.27 -1.62
CA GLU A 640 -13.51 22.26 -2.45
C GLU A 640 -14.22 21.17 -1.65
N ASP A 641 -13.94 21.05 -0.35
CA ASP A 641 -14.51 20.01 0.52
C ASP A 641 -15.92 20.35 1.02
N TYR A 642 -16.33 21.63 0.91
CA TYR A 642 -17.64 22.05 1.38
C TYR A 642 -18.78 21.40 0.59
N ILE A 643 -19.73 20.78 1.32
CA ILE A 643 -20.93 20.16 0.75
C ILE A 643 -22.18 20.63 1.51
N SER A 644 -23.18 21.09 0.78
CA SER A 644 -24.49 21.41 1.34
C SER A 644 -25.62 20.80 0.50
N VAL A 645 -26.55 20.13 1.17
CA VAL A 645 -27.76 19.57 0.56
C VAL A 645 -28.97 20.37 1.07
N THR A 646 -29.68 21.05 0.17
CA THR A 646 -30.85 21.84 0.52
C THR A 646 -32.12 20.99 0.61
N PRO A 647 -33.20 21.44 1.26
CA PRO A 647 -34.47 20.71 1.33
C PRO A 647 -35.10 20.41 -0.03
N THR A 648 -34.75 21.16 -1.07
CA THR A 648 -35.20 20.93 -2.45
C THR A 648 -34.35 19.94 -3.22
N LYS A 649 -33.51 19.17 -2.51
CA LYS A 649 -32.56 18.15 -3.06
C LYS A 649 -31.47 18.72 -3.98
N ARG A 650 -31.25 20.03 -3.98
CA ARG A 650 -30.13 20.67 -4.66
C ARG A 650 -28.86 20.41 -3.85
N ILE A 651 -27.84 19.86 -4.49
CA ILE A 651 -26.51 19.67 -3.90
C ILE A 651 -25.61 20.83 -4.33
N ILE A 652 -25.07 21.54 -3.35
CA ILE A 652 -24.03 22.55 -3.54
C ILE A 652 -22.70 21.89 -3.15
N LYS A 653 -21.80 21.81 -4.10
CA LYS A 653 -20.43 21.30 -3.90
C LYS A 653 -19.48 22.46 -4.09
N ARG A 654 -18.54 22.63 -3.21
CA ARG A 654 -17.54 23.71 -3.20
C ARG A 654 -18.11 25.06 -2.76
N PHE A 655 -17.25 25.78 -2.09
CA PHE A 655 -17.55 27.13 -1.60
C PHE A 655 -17.94 28.15 -2.72
N GLU A 656 -17.30 28.04 -3.88
CA GLU A 656 -17.60 28.92 -5.01
C GLU A 656 -19.07 28.83 -5.49
N ASP A 657 -19.68 27.65 -5.36
CA ASP A 657 -21.08 27.46 -5.75
C ASP A 657 -22.05 28.11 -4.75
N VAL A 658 -21.62 28.30 -3.49
CA VAL A 658 -22.39 29.04 -2.46
C VAL A 658 -22.51 30.51 -2.85
N LYS A 659 -21.45 31.11 -3.39
CA LYS A 659 -21.42 32.53 -3.79
C LYS A 659 -22.46 32.88 -4.84
N GLN A 660 -22.91 31.93 -5.64
CA GLN A 660 -23.95 32.14 -6.65
C GLN A 660 -25.29 32.55 -6.04
N ASN A 661 -25.56 32.20 -4.77
CA ASN A 661 -26.80 32.57 -4.08
C ASN A 661 -26.71 33.92 -3.35
N VAL A 662 -25.52 34.47 -3.20
CA VAL A 662 -25.28 35.74 -2.47
C VAL A 662 -26.10 36.91 -3.03
N PRO A 663 -26.23 37.12 -4.36
CA PRO A 663 -27.07 38.21 -4.89
C PRO A 663 -28.53 38.14 -4.46
N PHE A 664 -29.08 36.91 -4.32
CA PHE A 664 -30.45 36.71 -3.82
C PHE A 664 -30.56 37.14 -2.35
N TRP A 665 -29.67 36.64 -1.50
CA TRP A 665 -29.71 36.95 -0.06
C TRP A 665 -29.39 38.41 0.25
N MET A 666 -28.51 39.03 -0.56
CA MET A 666 -28.15 40.44 -0.40
C MET A 666 -29.20 41.41 -0.98
N SER A 667 -30.19 40.89 -1.70
CA SER A 667 -31.30 41.72 -2.24
C SER A 667 -31.97 42.54 -1.13
N PRO A 668 -32.35 43.82 -1.39
CA PRO A 668 -33.15 44.60 -0.47
C PRO A 668 -34.54 43.98 -0.18
N ASP A 669 -35.02 43.17 -1.12
CA ASP A 669 -36.31 42.48 -1.01
C ASP A 669 -36.25 41.25 -0.09
N PHE A 670 -35.05 40.72 0.20
CA PHE A 670 -34.87 39.67 1.16
C PHE A 670 -34.73 40.24 2.57
N LYS A 671 -35.66 39.88 3.46
CA LYS A 671 -35.70 40.34 4.84
C LYS A 671 -35.66 39.16 5.78
N TYR A 672 -34.62 39.12 6.60
CA TYR A 672 -34.52 38.24 7.74
C TYR A 672 -35.52 38.65 8.83
N VAL A 673 -36.21 37.69 9.42
CA VAL A 673 -37.13 37.91 10.54
C VAL A 673 -36.53 37.32 11.82
N ARG A 674 -36.29 36.01 11.85
CA ARG A 674 -35.65 35.32 12.97
C ARG A 674 -35.16 33.94 12.54
N HIS A 675 -34.24 33.39 13.31
CA HIS A 675 -33.96 31.95 13.28
C HIS A 675 -33.92 31.42 14.70
N GLU A 676 -34.14 30.10 14.83
CA GLU A 676 -34.09 29.37 16.09
C GLU A 676 -33.57 27.97 15.85
N LEU A 677 -32.59 27.57 16.67
CA LEU A 677 -32.07 26.20 16.72
C LEU A 677 -32.73 25.50 17.89
N LYS A 678 -33.46 24.42 17.60
CA LYS A 678 -34.14 23.60 18.59
C LYS A 678 -33.47 22.24 18.65
N ASP A 679 -33.44 21.61 19.81
CA ASP A 679 -32.94 20.27 20.02
C ASP A 679 -31.51 20.08 19.47
N LEU A 680 -30.61 21.06 19.65
CA LEU A 680 -29.25 21.02 19.17
C LEU A 680 -28.45 19.99 19.95
N GLU A 681 -28.03 18.94 19.27
CA GLU A 681 -27.08 17.94 19.75
C GLU A 681 -25.74 18.08 19.01
N ILE A 682 -24.63 18.07 19.78
CA ILE A 682 -23.26 18.11 19.25
C ILE A 682 -22.51 16.91 19.79
N LYS A 683 -21.93 16.10 18.92
CA LYS A 683 -21.12 14.92 19.24
C LYS A 683 -19.75 15.06 18.63
N PHE A 684 -18.71 15.02 19.44
CA PHE A 684 -17.33 15.10 18.99
C PHE A 684 -16.80 13.75 18.49
N ALA A 685 -15.99 13.79 17.46
CA ALA A 685 -15.06 12.71 17.12
C ALA A 685 -14.00 12.56 18.22
N ARG A 686 -13.38 11.40 18.29
CA ARG A 686 -12.29 11.15 19.27
C ARG A 686 -11.10 12.10 19.09
N CYS A 687 -10.80 12.53 17.86
CA CYS A 687 -9.74 13.50 17.60
C CYS A 687 -10.01 14.89 18.19
N GLY A 688 -11.29 15.20 18.47
CA GLY A 688 -11.70 16.47 19.04
C GLY A 688 -11.63 17.68 18.09
N GLU A 689 -11.22 17.49 16.86
CA GLU A 689 -11.16 18.52 15.81
C GLU A 689 -12.31 18.38 14.80
N VAL A 690 -13.15 17.36 14.97
CA VAL A 690 -14.35 17.12 14.18
C VAL A 690 -15.52 16.87 15.13
N ALA A 691 -16.67 17.44 14.81
CA ALA A 691 -17.92 17.16 15.51
C ALA A 691 -19.08 17.08 14.53
N TRP A 692 -20.10 16.30 14.90
CA TRP A 692 -21.38 16.24 14.20
C TRP A 692 -22.41 17.01 14.99
N PHE A 693 -23.30 17.67 14.28
CA PHE A 693 -24.46 18.27 14.91
C PHE A 693 -25.77 17.82 14.26
N PHE A 694 -26.82 17.85 15.06
CA PHE A 694 -28.20 17.70 14.66
C PHE A 694 -29.02 18.80 15.34
N CYS A 695 -29.92 19.43 14.63
CA CYS A 695 -30.91 20.31 15.23
C CYS A 695 -32.18 20.40 14.36
N ILE A 696 -33.22 20.97 14.94
CA ILE A 696 -34.38 21.47 14.21
C ILE A 696 -34.23 22.97 14.04
N LEU A 697 -34.28 23.42 12.80
CA LEU A 697 -34.12 24.83 12.40
C LEU A 697 -35.46 25.44 12.04
N ASP A 698 -35.79 26.57 12.64
CA ASP A 698 -36.75 27.53 12.10
C ASP A 698 -35.97 28.74 11.56
N ASP A 699 -35.99 28.93 10.25
CA ASP A 699 -35.41 30.10 9.59
C ASP A 699 -36.51 30.88 8.88
N ILE A 700 -36.95 31.96 9.51
CA ILE A 700 -38.10 32.74 9.10
C ILE A 700 -37.61 33.98 8.36
N ASN A 701 -37.99 34.06 7.10
CA ASN A 701 -37.60 35.16 6.19
C ASN A 701 -38.76 35.56 5.29
N THR A 702 -38.62 36.68 4.63
CA THR A 702 -39.53 37.12 3.54
C THR A 702 -38.73 37.56 2.33
N TYR A 703 -39.29 37.33 1.14
CA TYR A 703 -38.74 37.82 -0.12
C TYR A 703 -39.86 38.50 -0.93
N LYS A 704 -39.70 39.79 -1.27
CA LYS A 704 -40.72 40.60 -1.94
C LYS A 704 -42.08 40.61 -1.21
N GLY A 705 -42.04 40.46 0.12
CA GLY A 705 -43.23 40.41 0.97
C GLY A 705 -43.87 39.04 1.14
N GLU A 706 -43.47 38.06 0.38
CA GLU A 706 -43.91 36.66 0.49
C GLU A 706 -43.05 35.88 1.44
N PRO A 707 -43.58 34.84 2.14
CA PRO A 707 -42.80 33.98 2.99
C PRO A 707 -41.67 33.26 2.22
N ALA A 708 -40.45 33.30 2.77
CA ALA A 708 -39.28 32.59 2.29
C ALA A 708 -38.64 31.86 3.49
N THR A 709 -39.35 30.91 4.05
CA THR A 709 -39.08 30.33 5.37
C THR A 709 -38.83 28.83 5.31
N TRP A 710 -38.03 28.37 6.25
CA TRP A 710 -37.82 26.97 6.55
C TRP A 710 -38.21 26.72 8.01
N GLU A 711 -39.36 26.12 8.25
CA GLU A 711 -39.86 25.80 9.58
C GLU A 711 -39.77 24.28 9.84
N ASN A 712 -39.43 23.91 11.07
CA ASN A 712 -39.28 22.53 11.49
C ASN A 712 -38.34 21.71 10.57
N THR A 713 -37.33 22.38 10.03
CA THR A 713 -36.35 21.78 9.12
C THR A 713 -35.31 21.00 9.92
N ARG A 714 -35.13 19.72 9.60
CA ARG A 714 -34.01 18.93 10.13
C ARG A 714 -32.72 19.44 9.51
N TRP A 715 -31.77 19.80 10.36
CA TRP A 715 -30.46 20.24 9.94
C TRP A 715 -29.40 19.38 10.62
N THR A 716 -28.61 18.68 9.82
CA THR A 716 -27.46 17.90 10.26
C THR A 716 -26.20 18.38 9.57
N GLY A 717 -25.08 18.25 10.20
CA GLY A 717 -23.82 18.62 9.57
C GLY A 717 -22.59 18.13 10.32
N VAL A 718 -21.45 18.45 9.71
CA VAL A 718 -20.12 18.19 10.25
C VAL A 718 -19.41 19.54 10.38
N VAL A 719 -18.77 19.76 11.51
CA VAL A 719 -17.89 20.89 11.77
C VAL A 719 -16.46 20.36 11.98
N GLU A 720 -15.50 21.07 11.46
CA GLU A 720 -14.08 20.79 11.64
C GLU A 720 -13.37 22.02 12.22
N LYS A 721 -12.31 21.76 12.98
CA LYS A 721 -11.44 22.82 13.49
C LYS A 721 -10.30 23.05 12.48
N ARG A 722 -10.35 24.16 11.75
CA ARG A 722 -9.35 24.56 10.75
C ARG A 722 -8.61 25.81 11.23
N ASP A 723 -7.31 25.76 11.29
CA ASP A 723 -6.47 26.84 11.84
C ASP A 723 -6.94 27.35 13.23
N GLY A 724 -7.37 26.41 14.09
CA GLY A 724 -7.85 26.69 15.44
C GLY A 724 -9.28 27.22 15.52
N LYS A 725 -10.03 27.31 14.41
CA LYS A 725 -11.42 27.78 14.36
C LYS A 725 -12.36 26.70 13.85
N TRP A 726 -13.52 26.57 14.46
CA TRP A 726 -14.57 25.68 13.99
C TRP A 726 -15.24 26.26 12.74
N VAL A 727 -15.44 25.42 11.72
CA VAL A 727 -16.18 25.77 10.48
C VAL A 727 -17.08 24.60 10.06
N VAL A 728 -18.22 24.89 9.45
CA VAL A 728 -19.10 23.87 8.89
C VAL A 728 -18.54 23.41 7.54
N VAL A 729 -18.21 22.14 7.43
CA VAL A 729 -17.67 21.52 6.20
C VAL A 729 -18.73 20.77 5.41
N SER A 730 -19.75 20.25 6.09
CA SER A 730 -20.86 19.56 5.44
C SER A 730 -22.17 19.82 6.16
N GLN A 731 -23.24 19.99 5.41
CA GLN A 731 -24.57 20.17 5.98
C GLN A 731 -25.68 19.60 5.08
N HIS A 732 -26.73 19.14 5.72
CA HIS A 732 -27.92 18.60 5.06
C HIS A 732 -29.18 19.09 5.74
N PHE A 733 -30.11 19.59 4.93
CA PHE A 733 -31.44 20.06 5.35
C PHE A 733 -32.51 19.15 4.76
N SER A 734 -33.54 18.82 5.56
CA SER A 734 -34.70 18.06 5.11
C SER A 734 -35.94 18.48 5.87
N PHE A 735 -37.11 18.49 5.20
CA PHE A 735 -38.40 18.75 5.86
C PHE A 735 -38.90 17.52 6.61
N ALA A 736 -39.65 17.74 7.71
CA ALA A 736 -40.17 16.64 8.54
C ALA A 736 -41.27 15.80 7.84
N SER A 737 -41.83 16.31 6.75
CA SER A 737 -42.88 15.64 5.97
C SER A 737 -42.40 14.59 4.99
N ASP A 738 -41.08 14.36 4.88
CA ASP A 738 -40.47 13.43 3.92
C ASP A 738 -40.24 12.02 4.49
N LEU A 739 -40.95 11.60 5.54
CA LEU A 739 -40.97 10.24 6.11
C LEU A 739 -42.22 9.49 5.69
#